data_fea7f88c60460c36dbc67e45007794f1
#
_entry.id   fea7f88c60460c36dbc67e45007794f1
#
_cell.length_a   1.000
_cell.length_b   1.000
_cell.length_c   1.000
_cell.angle_alpha   90.00
_cell.angle_beta   90.00
_cell.angle_gamma   90.00
#
_symmetry.space_group_name_H-M   'P 1'
#
loop_
_entity.id
_entity.type
_entity.pdbx_description
1 polymer ?
#
loop_
_entity_poly.entity_id
_entity_poly.type
_entity_poly.pdbx_seq_one_letter_code
_entity_poly.pdbx_strand_id
1 'polypeptide(L)'
;MRLSLRILIVVIILCSTSSHLCSEQLKSEGIPYIWENRFTQTPPPPSPVRPIAEFEPASHVMIRYPLGIPLELVVLLAETTEVICLVSSSSQQNSAINSFTNAGANMDRVSFMIASTDSYWIRDYAPWFIFDGNYQYAVVDFQYNRPRPGDNMVPQIYANNLELNYYGMNLQQTGGNYMTDGINTAAQTQIAYSENGNNANNVNNLMEQYLGITNYHVVQDPNNTYIDHIDCWAKFLAPDKILIRSVPSSHPQYDEIEEVVQYFASQNCAWGYPYKIYRVNTPQNQPYTNSLILNKRVFVPQMNSSYDAAALDAYASAMPGYEIIGVTGAYYSPWESTDALHCRTHEIPDESMLYIAHNPYHGIQSDETVINFDALIIPYSNSSLYPDSLYVAYSINDIDWQYAPLVQQNGYLYRASISSLDPGDVIRYYIRATDMSGRTRFHPEFAELDPHQFSIFIDNQAPNIVHNTITSIGEEETTFVARIDDESGINRAWIEYCIDDNETQWANMIDAGNTVFLWSYNPNFSQDQQIFNYRILAEDMAGNTAHLPLDGTWYNIPVNHSGSVDSQAVPAAVKLETYPNPLRIGQELSIKLQQPVASALNIQIFNVKGQLVFENNAQDLRVETRWDGRDKYGNKSPSGLYFIRINGAGFTLNRKLIIAL
;
A
#
# COMPACT_ATOMS: atom_id res chain seq x y z
N MET A 1 -1.99 38.68 -48.53
CA MET A 1 -1.10 37.84 -47.73
C MET A 1 -0.93 38.29 -46.27
N ARG A 2 -1.13 39.54 -45.90
CA ARG A 2 -1.03 39.98 -44.46
C ARG A 2 -2.33 39.85 -43.66
N LEU A 3 -3.49 39.64 -44.30
CA LEU A 3 -4.78 39.50 -43.62
C LEU A 3 -5.05 38.04 -43.19
N SER A 4 -4.60 37.08 -43.99
CA SER A 4 -4.76 35.65 -43.71
C SER A 4 -3.85 35.17 -42.55
N LEU A 5 -2.69 35.83 -42.35
CA LEU A 5 -1.78 35.46 -41.25
C LEU A 5 -2.26 35.96 -39.89
N ARG A 6 -2.98 37.10 -39.85
CA ARG A 6 -3.57 37.62 -38.61
C ARG A 6 -4.78 36.83 -38.13
N ILE A 7 -5.58 36.29 -39.07
CA ILE A 7 -6.72 35.44 -38.73
C ILE A 7 -6.24 34.05 -38.23
N LEU A 8 -5.16 33.54 -38.82
CA LEU A 8 -4.57 32.24 -38.36
C LEU A 8 -3.94 32.35 -36.98
N ILE A 9 -3.26 33.48 -36.68
CA ILE A 9 -2.67 33.72 -35.35
C ILE A 9 -3.77 33.93 -34.29
N VAL A 10 -4.87 34.61 -34.61
CA VAL A 10 -5.99 34.79 -33.69
C VAL A 10 -6.74 33.50 -33.43
N VAL A 11 -6.90 32.62 -34.43
CA VAL A 11 -7.53 31.31 -34.24
C VAL A 11 -6.64 30.36 -33.45
N ILE A 12 -5.31 30.38 -33.65
CA ILE A 12 -4.37 29.56 -32.85
C ILE A 12 -4.30 30.08 -31.40
N ILE A 13 -4.32 31.40 -31.17
CA ILE A 13 -4.34 31.96 -29.82
C ILE A 13 -5.69 31.70 -29.15
N LEU A 14 -6.82 31.76 -29.85
CA LEU A 14 -8.12 31.46 -29.30
C LEU A 14 -8.30 29.94 -29.00
N CYS A 15 -7.74 29.04 -29.81
CA CYS A 15 -7.74 27.61 -29.51
C CYS A 15 -6.79 27.27 -28.36
N SER A 16 -5.62 27.89 -28.25
CA SER A 16 -4.70 27.66 -27.15
C SER A 16 -5.19 28.29 -25.83
N THR A 17 -5.86 29.44 -25.89
CA THR A 17 -6.46 30.04 -24.69
C THR A 17 -7.72 29.36 -24.23
N SER A 18 -8.54 28.79 -25.13
CA SER A 18 -9.72 28.02 -24.72
C SER A 18 -9.36 26.65 -24.13
N SER A 19 -8.31 25.99 -24.60
CA SER A 19 -7.83 24.74 -23.98
C SER A 19 -7.12 25.00 -22.64
N HIS A 20 -6.36 26.10 -22.53
CA HIS A 20 -5.75 26.51 -21.25
C HIS A 20 -6.79 26.98 -20.24
N LEU A 21 -7.76 27.80 -20.67
CA LEU A 21 -8.87 28.22 -19.80
C LEU A 21 -9.74 27.02 -19.36
N CYS A 22 -9.97 26.03 -20.20
CA CYS A 22 -10.68 24.80 -19.82
C CYS A 22 -9.85 23.98 -18.83
N SER A 23 -8.53 23.84 -19.02
CA SER A 23 -7.66 23.13 -18.09
C SER A 23 -7.45 23.87 -16.76
N GLU A 24 -7.37 25.21 -16.80
CA GLU A 24 -7.30 26.02 -15.57
C GLU A 24 -8.63 26.07 -14.82
N GLN A 25 -9.76 26.10 -15.52
CA GLN A 25 -11.08 26.04 -14.89
C GLN A 25 -11.32 24.66 -14.25
N LEU A 26 -10.85 23.58 -14.85
CA LEU A 26 -10.88 22.23 -14.27
C LEU A 26 -9.94 22.11 -13.06
N LYS A 27 -8.81 22.80 -13.04
CA LYS A 27 -7.84 22.83 -11.93
C LYS A 27 -8.29 23.71 -10.75
N SER A 28 -9.12 24.72 -10.97
CA SER A 28 -9.65 25.60 -9.90
C SER A 28 -10.78 24.94 -9.07
N GLU A 29 -11.25 23.77 -9.46
CA GLU A 29 -12.34 23.05 -8.80
C GLU A 29 -11.88 22.08 -7.68
N GLY A 30 -10.64 22.21 -7.20
CA GLY A 30 -10.08 21.41 -6.10
C GLY A 30 -10.65 21.70 -4.70
N ILE A 31 -11.73 22.46 -4.60
CA ILE A 31 -12.43 22.70 -3.34
C ILE A 31 -13.54 21.63 -3.18
N PRO A 32 -13.59 20.90 -2.07
CA PRO A 32 -14.66 19.95 -1.81
C PRO A 32 -16.04 20.61 -2.02
N TYR A 33 -16.87 20.03 -2.87
CA TYR A 33 -18.20 20.54 -3.14
C TYR A 33 -19.21 19.87 -2.21
N ILE A 34 -19.94 20.66 -1.45
CA ILE A 34 -21.04 20.15 -0.63
C ILE A 34 -22.31 20.28 -1.44
N TRP A 35 -22.90 19.16 -1.83
CA TRP A 35 -24.17 19.13 -2.55
C TRP A 35 -25.31 19.70 -1.68
N GLU A 36 -26.08 20.64 -2.22
CA GLU A 36 -27.23 21.21 -1.52
C GLU A 36 -28.35 20.18 -1.32
N ASN A 37 -28.47 19.21 -2.24
CA ASN A 37 -29.39 18.09 -2.14
C ASN A 37 -28.66 16.88 -1.60
N ARG A 38 -29.08 16.37 -0.46
CA ARG A 38 -28.51 15.17 0.12
C ARG A 38 -28.70 13.98 -0.82
N PHE A 39 -27.65 13.22 -1.02
CA PHE A 39 -27.69 11.92 -1.68
C PHE A 39 -28.70 11.01 -0.98
N THR A 40 -29.55 10.31 -1.76
CA THR A 40 -30.55 9.43 -1.19
C THR A 40 -29.92 8.10 -0.82
N GLN A 41 -29.67 7.91 0.46
CA GLN A 41 -29.20 6.64 0.99
C GLN A 41 -30.30 5.59 0.85
N THR A 42 -29.93 4.41 0.33
CA THR A 42 -30.78 3.21 0.39
C THR A 42 -30.43 2.37 1.64
N PRO A 43 -31.23 1.36 2.02
CA PRO A 43 -30.74 0.31 2.90
C PRO A 43 -29.46 -0.34 2.32
N PRO A 44 -28.54 -0.79 3.17
CA PRO A 44 -27.35 -1.51 2.70
C PRO A 44 -27.71 -2.83 2.03
N PRO A 45 -26.81 -3.38 1.18
CA PRO A 45 -27.00 -4.70 0.58
C PRO A 45 -27.07 -5.80 1.65
N PRO A 46 -27.70 -6.94 1.34
CA PRO A 46 -27.67 -8.13 2.21
C PRO A 46 -26.21 -8.56 2.50
N SER A 47 -25.91 -8.80 3.78
CA SER A 47 -24.59 -9.29 4.24
C SER A 47 -24.50 -10.82 4.12
N PRO A 48 -23.28 -11.40 3.91
CA PRO A 48 -21.99 -10.71 3.76
C PRO A 48 -21.83 -10.06 2.39
N VAL A 49 -21.21 -8.88 2.36
CA VAL A 49 -20.90 -8.16 1.13
C VAL A 49 -19.45 -8.41 0.75
N ARG A 50 -19.18 -8.65 -0.54
CA ARG A 50 -17.83 -8.79 -1.08
C ARG A 50 -17.54 -7.67 -2.09
N PRO A 51 -16.52 -6.85 -1.88
CA PRO A 51 -16.05 -5.90 -2.88
C PRO A 51 -15.38 -6.64 -4.04
N ILE A 52 -15.22 -5.97 -5.17
CA ILE A 52 -14.54 -6.55 -6.34
C ILE A 52 -13.30 -5.71 -6.64
N ALA A 53 -12.13 -6.36 -6.70
CA ALA A 53 -10.87 -5.68 -6.97
C ALA A 53 -10.63 -5.49 -8.47
N GLU A 54 -9.84 -4.45 -8.82
CA GLU A 54 -9.48 -4.12 -10.20
C GLU A 54 -8.78 -5.27 -10.93
N PHE A 55 -7.99 -6.07 -10.22
CA PHE A 55 -7.27 -7.22 -10.79
C PHE A 55 -8.13 -8.49 -10.94
N GLU A 56 -9.41 -8.46 -10.55
CA GLU A 56 -10.33 -9.58 -10.79
C GLU A 56 -10.86 -9.57 -12.23
N PRO A 57 -11.50 -10.66 -12.70
CA PRO A 57 -12.00 -10.72 -14.06
C PRO A 57 -12.96 -9.59 -14.41
N ALA A 58 -12.69 -8.90 -15.50
CA ALA A 58 -13.53 -7.86 -16.05
C ALA A 58 -14.17 -8.32 -17.36
N SER A 59 -15.47 -8.05 -17.53
CA SER A 59 -16.19 -8.27 -18.77
C SER A 59 -16.01 -7.10 -19.73
N HIS A 60 -15.97 -5.87 -19.21
CA HIS A 60 -15.90 -4.64 -19.98
C HIS A 60 -14.89 -3.66 -19.40
N VAL A 61 -14.55 -2.64 -20.18
CA VAL A 61 -13.92 -1.41 -19.72
C VAL A 61 -14.77 -0.23 -20.13
N MET A 62 -15.02 0.69 -19.20
CA MET A 62 -15.80 1.90 -19.43
C MET A 62 -14.88 3.06 -19.78
N ILE A 63 -15.21 3.77 -20.85
CA ILE A 63 -14.58 4.99 -21.31
C ILE A 63 -15.64 6.04 -21.64
N ARG A 64 -15.21 7.24 -21.93
CA ARG A 64 -16.13 8.35 -22.24
C ARG A 64 -15.69 9.06 -23.53
N TYR A 65 -16.63 9.52 -24.33
CA TYR A 65 -16.37 10.38 -25.50
C TYR A 65 -17.03 11.77 -25.32
N PRO A 66 -16.31 12.88 -25.67
CA PRO A 66 -14.98 12.99 -26.28
C PRO A 66 -13.87 12.41 -25.39
N LEU A 67 -12.88 11.75 -26.03
CA LEU A 67 -11.85 11.00 -25.32
C LEU A 67 -10.93 11.90 -24.47
N GLY A 68 -10.63 11.45 -23.26
CA GLY A 68 -9.48 11.88 -22.47
C GLY A 68 -8.26 10.96 -22.65
N ILE A 69 -8.37 9.92 -23.45
CA ILE A 69 -7.34 8.89 -23.68
C ILE A 69 -6.94 8.88 -25.17
N PRO A 70 -5.75 8.35 -25.52
CA PRO A 70 -5.37 8.19 -26.92
C PRO A 70 -6.26 7.15 -27.65
N LEU A 71 -6.52 7.37 -28.92
CA LEU A 71 -7.27 6.42 -29.77
C LEU A 71 -6.61 5.05 -29.82
N GLU A 72 -5.29 4.99 -29.78
CA GLU A 72 -4.52 3.75 -29.70
C GLU A 72 -4.93 2.89 -28.48
N LEU A 73 -5.20 3.51 -27.33
CA LEU A 73 -5.67 2.77 -26.17
C LEU A 73 -7.06 2.15 -26.41
N VAL A 74 -7.97 2.85 -27.11
CA VAL A 74 -9.27 2.28 -27.48
C VAL A 74 -9.10 1.04 -28.36
N VAL A 75 -8.17 1.08 -29.32
CA VAL A 75 -7.83 -0.08 -30.18
C VAL A 75 -7.34 -1.24 -29.34
N LEU A 76 -6.37 -1.01 -28.45
CA LEU A 76 -5.78 -2.03 -27.58
C LEU A 76 -6.80 -2.64 -26.60
N LEU A 77 -7.69 -1.82 -26.05
CA LEU A 77 -8.77 -2.30 -25.16
C LEU A 77 -9.73 -3.21 -25.92
N ALA A 78 -10.18 -2.79 -27.11
CA ALA A 78 -11.13 -3.53 -27.93
C ALA A 78 -10.55 -4.81 -28.60
N GLU A 79 -9.25 -5.08 -28.47
CA GLU A 79 -8.64 -6.35 -28.93
C GLU A 79 -9.16 -7.56 -28.15
N THR A 80 -9.27 -7.41 -26.83
CA THR A 80 -9.50 -8.54 -25.91
C THR A 80 -10.69 -8.36 -24.97
N THR A 81 -11.18 -7.11 -24.78
CA THR A 81 -12.22 -6.79 -23.78
C THR A 81 -13.32 -5.98 -24.44
N GLU A 82 -14.56 -6.16 -24.00
CA GLU A 82 -15.67 -5.32 -24.44
C GLU A 82 -15.50 -3.89 -23.90
N VAL A 83 -15.83 -2.88 -24.71
CA VAL A 83 -15.71 -1.46 -24.35
C VAL A 83 -17.11 -0.84 -24.29
N ILE A 84 -17.43 -0.22 -23.14
CA ILE A 84 -18.63 0.62 -23.00
C ILE A 84 -18.19 2.07 -23.11
N CYS A 85 -18.62 2.77 -24.16
CA CYS A 85 -18.32 4.18 -24.36
C CYS A 85 -19.51 5.05 -23.97
N LEU A 86 -19.37 5.88 -22.94
CA LEU A 86 -20.38 6.86 -22.56
C LEU A 86 -20.41 8.00 -23.58
N VAL A 87 -21.60 8.34 -24.04
CA VAL A 87 -21.87 9.43 -25.00
C VAL A 87 -23.09 10.24 -24.57
N SER A 88 -23.07 11.55 -24.79
CA SER A 88 -24.19 12.41 -24.39
C SER A 88 -25.38 12.37 -25.36
N SER A 89 -25.22 11.83 -26.58
CA SER A 89 -26.25 11.81 -27.62
C SER A 89 -25.90 10.86 -28.75
N SER A 90 -26.90 10.50 -29.58
CA SER A 90 -26.70 9.73 -30.80
C SER A 90 -25.76 10.42 -31.81
N SER A 91 -25.73 11.76 -31.85
CA SER A 91 -24.78 12.49 -32.69
C SER A 91 -23.34 12.27 -32.22
N GLN A 92 -23.12 12.30 -30.92
CA GLN A 92 -21.80 12.06 -30.32
C GLN A 92 -21.38 10.59 -30.49
N GLN A 93 -22.34 9.64 -30.38
CA GLN A 93 -22.12 8.23 -30.68
C GLN A 93 -21.62 8.04 -32.12
N ASN A 94 -22.26 8.67 -33.11
CA ASN A 94 -21.81 8.58 -34.48
C ASN A 94 -20.41 9.14 -34.70
N SER A 95 -20.06 10.20 -33.98
CA SER A 95 -18.71 10.77 -34.02
C SER A 95 -17.68 9.81 -33.41
N ALA A 96 -18.01 9.15 -32.30
CA ALA A 96 -17.17 8.14 -31.67
C ALA A 96 -16.98 6.91 -32.60
N ILE A 97 -18.07 6.40 -33.20
CA ILE A 97 -18.01 5.28 -34.15
C ILE A 97 -17.03 5.60 -35.27
N ASN A 98 -17.17 6.78 -35.89
CA ASN A 98 -16.27 7.19 -36.98
C ASN A 98 -14.80 7.28 -36.51
N SER A 99 -14.56 7.84 -35.35
CA SER A 99 -13.21 7.97 -34.81
C SER A 99 -12.57 6.61 -34.52
N PHE A 100 -13.31 5.72 -33.85
CA PHE A 100 -12.82 4.39 -33.47
C PHE A 100 -12.61 3.48 -34.69
N THR A 101 -13.56 3.49 -35.65
CA THR A 101 -13.44 2.76 -36.91
C THR A 101 -12.21 3.21 -37.69
N ASN A 102 -12.00 4.52 -37.84
CA ASN A 102 -10.85 5.08 -38.55
C ASN A 102 -9.51 4.76 -37.86
N ALA A 103 -9.52 4.58 -36.55
CA ALA A 103 -8.35 4.15 -35.78
C ALA A 103 -8.09 2.64 -35.86
N GLY A 104 -9.04 1.86 -36.40
CA GLY A 104 -8.93 0.40 -36.52
C GLY A 104 -9.37 -0.38 -35.29
N ALA A 105 -10.17 0.22 -34.40
CA ALA A 105 -10.73 -0.50 -33.25
C ALA A 105 -11.69 -1.60 -33.70
N ASN A 106 -11.71 -2.73 -32.99
CA ASN A 106 -12.68 -3.79 -33.19
C ASN A 106 -14.07 -3.34 -32.74
N MET A 107 -14.87 -2.83 -33.67
CA MET A 107 -16.19 -2.27 -33.35
C MET A 107 -17.22 -3.32 -32.93
N ASP A 108 -16.98 -4.61 -33.16
CA ASP A 108 -17.84 -5.69 -32.67
C ASP A 108 -17.78 -5.80 -31.12
N ARG A 109 -16.73 -5.22 -30.50
CA ARG A 109 -16.52 -5.16 -29.05
C ARG A 109 -16.77 -3.77 -28.47
N VAL A 110 -17.34 -2.85 -29.22
CA VAL A 110 -17.62 -1.49 -28.73
C VAL A 110 -19.12 -1.25 -28.67
N SER A 111 -19.59 -1.05 -27.48
CA SER A 111 -20.98 -0.65 -27.21
C SER A 111 -21.03 0.81 -26.72
N PHE A 112 -22.22 1.41 -26.78
CA PHE A 112 -22.43 2.79 -26.38
C PHE A 112 -23.59 2.91 -25.38
N MET A 113 -23.39 3.73 -24.34
CA MET A 113 -24.43 4.06 -23.39
C MET A 113 -24.63 5.58 -23.39
N ILE A 114 -25.90 6.02 -23.52
CA ILE A 114 -26.22 7.45 -23.47
C ILE A 114 -26.23 7.90 -22.00
N ALA A 115 -25.22 8.68 -21.65
CA ALA A 115 -25.08 9.34 -20.37
C ALA A 115 -24.35 10.68 -20.58
N SER A 116 -24.98 11.77 -20.18
CA SER A 116 -24.30 13.05 -20.18
C SER A 116 -23.27 13.09 -19.05
N THR A 117 -22.03 13.37 -19.40
CA THR A 117 -20.92 13.49 -18.45
C THR A 117 -20.30 14.88 -18.55
N ASP A 118 -19.85 15.41 -17.42
CA ASP A 118 -19.23 16.73 -17.31
C ASP A 118 -17.70 16.65 -17.54
N SER A 119 -17.08 15.50 -17.26
CA SER A 119 -15.64 15.29 -17.38
C SER A 119 -15.29 13.94 -18.03
N TYR A 120 -14.00 13.74 -18.31
CA TYR A 120 -13.47 12.46 -18.81
C TYR A 120 -12.84 11.59 -17.69
N TRP A 121 -12.89 12.03 -16.45
CA TRP A 121 -12.34 11.30 -15.30
C TRP A 121 -13.31 10.22 -14.82
N ILE A 122 -13.52 9.22 -15.69
CA ILE A 122 -14.54 8.21 -15.46
C ILE A 122 -14.24 7.33 -14.23
N ARG A 123 -12.98 7.17 -13.88
CA ARG A 123 -12.57 6.46 -12.67
C ARG A 123 -13.22 7.05 -11.42
N ASP A 124 -13.33 8.38 -11.37
CA ASP A 124 -13.75 9.08 -10.17
C ASP A 124 -15.25 8.90 -9.86
N TYR A 125 -16.08 8.79 -10.91
CA TYR A 125 -17.53 8.78 -10.78
C TYR A 125 -18.22 7.50 -11.29
N ALA A 126 -17.47 6.53 -11.85
CA ALA A 126 -18.05 5.26 -12.25
C ALA A 126 -18.56 4.45 -11.04
N PRO A 127 -19.52 3.54 -11.24
CA PRO A 127 -20.07 2.74 -10.15
C PRO A 127 -19.02 1.85 -9.51
N TRP A 128 -19.13 1.65 -8.19
CA TRP A 128 -18.42 0.56 -7.52
C TRP A 128 -19.27 -0.70 -7.55
N PHE A 129 -18.63 -1.85 -7.53
CA PHE A 129 -19.31 -3.13 -7.71
C PHE A 129 -19.07 -4.06 -6.54
N ILE A 130 -20.09 -4.86 -6.23
CA ILE A 130 -20.07 -5.86 -5.17
C ILE A 130 -20.78 -7.14 -5.61
N PHE A 131 -20.50 -8.22 -4.87
CA PHE A 131 -21.47 -9.31 -4.73
C PHE A 131 -22.08 -9.23 -3.33
N ASP A 132 -23.43 -9.25 -3.26
CA ASP A 132 -24.15 -9.21 -1.99
C ASP A 132 -24.27 -10.59 -1.32
N GLY A 133 -24.82 -10.64 -0.12
CA GLY A 133 -25.01 -11.88 0.64
C GLY A 133 -25.92 -12.93 -0.02
N ASN A 134 -26.63 -12.56 -1.08
CA ASN A 134 -27.39 -13.47 -1.92
C ASN A 134 -26.63 -13.85 -3.20
N TYR A 135 -25.32 -13.54 -3.28
CA TYR A 135 -24.48 -13.76 -4.45
C TYR A 135 -24.93 -12.98 -5.70
N GLN A 136 -25.65 -11.88 -5.52
CA GLN A 136 -26.10 -11.02 -6.63
C GLN A 136 -25.08 -9.93 -6.89
N TYR A 137 -24.74 -9.73 -8.16
CA TYR A 137 -23.95 -8.59 -8.64
C TYR A 137 -24.74 -7.31 -8.48
N ALA A 138 -24.13 -6.26 -7.96
CA ALA A 138 -24.80 -5.02 -7.66
C ALA A 138 -23.88 -3.81 -7.79
N VAL A 139 -24.52 -2.65 -8.02
CA VAL A 139 -23.88 -1.32 -8.02
C VAL A 139 -23.98 -0.70 -6.64
N VAL A 140 -22.85 -0.21 -6.14
CA VAL A 140 -22.80 0.73 -5.01
C VAL A 140 -22.45 2.11 -5.56
N ASP A 141 -23.32 3.07 -5.31
CA ASP A 141 -23.18 4.45 -5.71
C ASP A 141 -22.84 5.33 -4.50
N PHE A 142 -22.15 6.41 -4.75
CA PHE A 142 -21.73 7.41 -3.76
C PHE A 142 -21.88 8.81 -4.34
N GLN A 143 -21.85 9.81 -3.49
CA GLN A 143 -21.89 11.19 -3.94
C GLN A 143 -20.50 11.62 -4.44
N TYR A 144 -20.40 11.91 -5.73
CA TYR A 144 -19.14 12.37 -6.32
C TYR A 144 -18.70 13.71 -5.71
N ASN A 145 -17.43 13.83 -5.35
CA ASN A 145 -16.88 14.96 -4.59
C ASN A 145 -16.58 16.20 -5.45
N ARG A 146 -17.18 16.32 -6.63
CA ARG A 146 -17.01 17.48 -7.53
C ARG A 146 -18.37 18.02 -7.99
N PRO A 147 -18.47 19.33 -8.33
CA PRO A 147 -19.70 19.96 -8.80
C PRO A 147 -20.04 19.54 -10.24
N ARG A 148 -20.22 18.24 -10.48
CA ARG A 148 -20.44 17.63 -11.79
C ARG A 148 -21.67 16.70 -11.74
N PRO A 149 -22.87 17.29 -11.87
CA PRO A 149 -24.10 16.52 -11.72
C PRO A 149 -24.27 15.44 -12.79
N GLY A 150 -23.78 15.65 -14.01
CA GLY A 150 -23.80 14.64 -15.07
C GLY A 150 -22.97 13.42 -14.72
N ASP A 151 -21.74 13.64 -14.24
CA ASP A 151 -20.85 12.59 -13.78
C ASP A 151 -21.47 11.80 -12.62
N ASN A 152 -22.03 12.49 -11.63
CA ASN A 152 -22.64 11.89 -10.44
C ASN A 152 -23.86 11.01 -10.73
N MET A 153 -24.45 11.09 -11.92
CA MET A 153 -25.62 10.27 -12.32
C MET A 153 -25.22 8.96 -13.01
N VAL A 154 -23.96 8.78 -13.36
CA VAL A 154 -23.51 7.63 -14.17
C VAL A 154 -23.77 6.29 -13.48
N PRO A 155 -23.51 6.08 -12.18
CA PRO A 155 -23.79 4.80 -11.54
C PRO A 155 -25.29 4.42 -11.59
N GLN A 156 -26.18 5.38 -11.35
CA GLN A 156 -27.60 5.14 -11.42
C GLN A 156 -28.08 4.86 -12.85
N ILE A 157 -27.55 5.60 -13.85
CA ILE A 157 -27.85 5.36 -15.27
C ILE A 157 -27.37 3.96 -15.65
N TYR A 158 -26.16 3.56 -15.24
CA TYR A 158 -25.62 2.24 -15.51
C TYR A 158 -26.48 1.13 -14.91
N ALA A 159 -26.80 1.22 -13.63
CA ALA A 159 -27.62 0.24 -12.94
C ALA A 159 -29.03 0.10 -13.58
N ASN A 160 -29.66 1.23 -13.93
CA ASN A 160 -30.99 1.24 -14.56
C ASN A 160 -30.97 0.62 -15.99
N ASN A 161 -29.93 0.89 -16.78
CA ASN A 161 -29.83 0.34 -18.15
C ASN A 161 -29.63 -1.18 -18.16
N LEU A 162 -29.01 -1.73 -17.11
CA LEU A 162 -28.70 -3.17 -17.01
C LEU A 162 -29.61 -3.88 -15.99
N GLU A 163 -30.60 -3.18 -15.42
CA GLU A 163 -31.54 -3.72 -14.43
C GLU A 163 -30.85 -4.34 -13.21
N LEU A 164 -29.71 -3.74 -12.77
CA LEU A 164 -28.93 -4.23 -11.64
C LEU A 164 -29.49 -3.71 -10.31
N ASN A 165 -29.25 -4.46 -9.24
CA ASN A 165 -29.45 -3.97 -7.89
C ASN A 165 -28.58 -2.73 -7.66
N TYR A 166 -29.19 -1.70 -7.05
CA TYR A 166 -28.56 -0.42 -6.81
C TYR A 166 -28.62 -0.06 -5.33
N TYR A 167 -27.47 0.28 -4.76
CA TYR A 167 -27.33 0.70 -3.37
C TYR A 167 -26.65 2.06 -3.30
N GLY A 168 -27.36 3.06 -2.77
CA GLY A 168 -26.84 4.41 -2.56
C GLY A 168 -26.21 4.54 -1.18
N MET A 169 -24.90 4.68 -1.12
CA MET A 169 -24.12 4.90 0.09
C MET A 169 -23.94 6.40 0.32
N ASN A 170 -24.52 6.95 1.38
CA ASN A 170 -24.48 8.40 1.65
C ASN A 170 -23.11 8.85 2.19
N LEU A 171 -22.09 8.70 1.36
CA LEU A 171 -20.74 9.23 1.54
C LEU A 171 -20.34 10.05 0.31
N GLN A 172 -19.61 11.13 0.55
CA GLN A 172 -18.90 11.84 -0.52
C GLN A 172 -17.60 11.10 -0.80
N GLN A 173 -17.40 10.69 -2.05
CA GLN A 173 -16.28 9.82 -2.46
C GLN A 173 -15.80 10.13 -3.88
N THR A 174 -14.68 9.50 -4.25
CA THR A 174 -14.14 9.49 -5.61
C THR A 174 -13.40 8.18 -5.86
N GLY A 175 -13.65 7.57 -7.01
CA GLY A 175 -13.10 6.25 -7.34
C GLY A 175 -11.58 6.22 -7.50
N GLY A 176 -10.95 7.32 -7.94
CA GLY A 176 -9.48 7.42 -8.00
C GLY A 176 -8.79 7.35 -6.63
N ASN A 177 -9.55 7.68 -5.58
CA ASN A 177 -9.08 7.55 -4.20
C ASN A 177 -9.51 6.22 -3.53
N TYR A 178 -9.88 5.20 -4.28
CA TYR A 178 -10.32 3.93 -3.70
C TYR A 178 -9.60 2.75 -4.37
N MET A 179 -9.01 1.89 -3.57
CA MET A 179 -8.54 0.57 -4.02
C MET A 179 -8.91 -0.50 -2.99
N THR A 180 -9.25 -1.69 -3.46
CA THR A 180 -9.62 -2.84 -2.61
C THR A 180 -8.91 -4.11 -3.04
N ASP A 181 -8.74 -5.03 -2.08
CA ASP A 181 -8.16 -6.35 -2.32
C ASP A 181 -9.18 -7.40 -2.83
N GLY A 182 -10.46 -7.02 -2.94
CA GLY A 182 -11.54 -7.93 -3.35
C GLY A 182 -11.98 -8.94 -2.27
N ILE A 183 -11.45 -8.83 -1.06
CA ILE A 183 -11.79 -9.69 0.08
C ILE A 183 -12.51 -8.88 1.16
N ASN A 184 -11.81 -8.04 1.88
CA ASN A 184 -12.38 -7.22 2.96
C ASN A 184 -11.52 -5.99 3.29
N THR A 185 -10.48 -5.71 2.51
CA THR A 185 -9.57 -4.59 2.75
C THR A 185 -9.74 -3.53 1.67
N ALA A 186 -9.70 -2.27 2.08
CA ALA A 186 -9.56 -1.13 1.17
C ALA A 186 -8.54 -0.13 1.70
N ALA A 187 -8.02 0.69 0.78
CA ALA A 187 -7.15 1.81 1.12
C ALA A 187 -7.57 3.09 0.39
N GLN A 188 -7.49 4.20 1.10
CA GLN A 188 -7.78 5.56 0.62
C GLN A 188 -6.88 6.57 1.33
N THR A 189 -6.84 7.79 0.81
CA THR A 189 -6.25 8.92 1.52
C THR A 189 -7.24 9.54 2.51
N GLN A 190 -6.76 10.45 3.34
CA GLN A 190 -7.58 11.10 4.38
C GLN A 190 -8.73 11.97 3.86
N ILE A 191 -8.80 12.28 2.57
CA ILE A 191 -9.98 12.97 2.03
C ILE A 191 -11.26 12.15 2.25
N ALA A 192 -11.17 10.82 2.32
CA ALA A 192 -12.30 9.96 2.66
C ALA A 192 -12.97 10.35 3.99
N TYR A 193 -12.20 10.85 4.95
CA TYR A 193 -12.74 11.36 6.22
C TYR A 193 -13.06 12.85 6.16
N SER A 194 -12.16 13.67 5.63
CA SER A 194 -12.32 15.13 5.67
C SER A 194 -13.53 15.62 4.87
N GLU A 195 -13.82 15.02 3.75
CA GLU A 195 -15.02 15.32 2.93
C GLU A 195 -16.31 14.81 3.56
N ASN A 196 -16.24 13.94 4.57
CA ASN A 196 -17.38 13.40 5.32
C ASN A 196 -17.42 13.91 6.78
N GLY A 197 -16.99 15.16 6.99
CA GLY A 197 -17.06 15.85 8.27
C GLY A 197 -16.10 15.31 9.33
N ASN A 198 -15.02 14.66 8.94
CA ASN A 198 -14.02 14.01 9.81
C ASN A 198 -14.63 12.96 10.76
N ASN A 199 -15.74 12.35 10.36
CA ASN A 199 -16.40 11.30 11.14
C ASN A 199 -15.95 9.91 10.69
N ALA A 200 -14.75 9.50 11.08
CA ALA A 200 -14.17 8.22 10.71
C ALA A 200 -15.07 7.03 11.06
N ASN A 201 -15.71 7.04 12.23
CA ASN A 201 -16.62 5.97 12.63
C ASN A 201 -17.80 5.80 11.68
N ASN A 202 -18.39 6.91 11.21
CA ASN A 202 -19.50 6.85 10.26
C ASN A 202 -19.03 6.35 8.89
N VAL A 203 -17.89 6.84 8.42
CA VAL A 203 -17.30 6.40 7.15
C VAL A 203 -16.97 4.91 7.19
N ASN A 204 -16.24 4.46 8.20
CA ASN A 204 -15.86 3.05 8.35
C ASN A 204 -17.10 2.13 8.41
N ASN A 205 -18.13 2.52 9.17
CA ASN A 205 -19.36 1.75 9.30
C ASN A 205 -20.12 1.65 7.95
N LEU A 206 -20.15 2.70 7.14
CA LEU A 206 -20.78 2.66 5.82
C LEU A 206 -19.93 1.86 4.81
N MET A 207 -18.61 1.98 4.86
CA MET A 207 -17.70 1.15 4.04
C MET A 207 -17.86 -0.34 4.36
N GLU A 208 -18.02 -0.69 5.65
CA GLU A 208 -18.31 -2.07 6.06
C GLU A 208 -19.69 -2.53 5.57
N GLN A 209 -20.75 -1.74 5.80
CA GLN A 209 -22.11 -2.14 5.46
C GLN A 209 -22.37 -2.27 3.96
N TYR A 210 -21.81 -1.36 3.14
CA TYR A 210 -22.10 -1.31 1.70
C TYR A 210 -21.07 -2.05 0.85
N LEU A 211 -19.83 -2.18 1.34
CA LEU A 211 -18.72 -2.75 0.57
C LEU A 211 -18.04 -3.94 1.27
N GLY A 212 -18.44 -4.29 2.51
CA GLY A 212 -17.82 -5.39 3.26
C GLY A 212 -16.41 -5.09 3.73
N ILE A 213 -16.00 -3.83 3.78
CA ILE A 213 -14.64 -3.43 4.18
C ILE A 213 -14.52 -3.43 5.69
N THR A 214 -13.87 -4.44 6.25
CA THR A 214 -13.60 -4.57 7.69
C THR A 214 -12.18 -4.17 8.08
N ASN A 215 -11.25 -4.11 7.10
CA ASN A 215 -9.90 -3.62 7.26
C ASN A 215 -9.70 -2.39 6.34
N TYR A 216 -9.71 -1.19 6.92
CA TYR A 216 -9.74 0.04 6.15
C TYR A 216 -8.52 0.92 6.44
N HIS A 217 -7.60 0.98 5.48
CA HIS A 217 -6.40 1.81 5.54
C HIS A 217 -6.70 3.22 5.03
N VAL A 218 -6.74 4.20 5.92
CA VAL A 218 -6.88 5.61 5.55
C VAL A 218 -5.60 6.33 5.96
N VAL A 219 -4.83 6.75 4.96
CA VAL A 219 -3.47 7.29 5.12
C VAL A 219 -3.35 8.71 4.58
N GLN A 220 -2.31 9.43 4.96
CA GLN A 220 -2.01 10.75 4.37
C GLN A 220 -1.62 10.60 2.90
N ASP A 221 -1.93 11.62 2.06
CA ASP A 221 -1.39 11.69 0.70
C ASP A 221 0.09 12.08 0.74
N PRO A 222 1.01 11.16 0.40
CA PRO A 222 2.44 11.48 0.39
C PRO A 222 2.83 12.44 -0.74
N ASN A 223 1.96 12.61 -1.73
CA ASN A 223 2.17 13.57 -2.81
C ASN A 223 1.82 15.00 -2.38
N ASN A 224 0.98 15.13 -1.35
CA ASN A 224 0.47 16.42 -0.85
C ASN A 224 -0.08 17.28 -2.00
N THR A 225 -0.89 16.68 -2.86
CA THR A 225 -1.49 17.33 -4.03
C THR A 225 -2.91 17.80 -3.74
N TYR A 226 -3.42 18.71 -4.58
CA TYR A 226 -4.79 19.19 -4.45
C TYR A 226 -5.86 18.12 -4.72
N ILE A 227 -5.49 17.01 -5.38
CA ILE A 227 -6.43 15.93 -5.71
C ILE A 227 -6.50 14.88 -4.60
N ASP A 228 -5.37 14.63 -3.91
CA ASP A 228 -5.27 13.76 -2.76
C ASP A 228 -5.79 12.32 -3.03
N HIS A 229 -5.51 11.76 -4.22
CA HIS A 229 -5.95 10.43 -4.63
C HIS A 229 -4.84 9.38 -4.49
N ILE A 230 -5.21 8.20 -3.97
CA ILE A 230 -4.28 7.10 -3.73
C ILE A 230 -3.69 6.52 -5.02
N ASP A 231 -4.44 6.50 -6.13
CA ASP A 231 -4.00 5.99 -7.43
C ASP A 231 -2.86 6.79 -8.07
N CYS A 232 -2.61 8.02 -7.57
CA CYS A 232 -1.47 8.83 -7.99
C CYS A 232 -0.13 8.33 -7.43
N TRP A 233 -0.14 7.43 -6.44
CA TRP A 233 1.10 7.01 -5.78
C TRP A 233 1.13 5.53 -5.34
N ALA A 234 -0.02 4.83 -5.28
CA ALA A 234 -0.09 3.42 -4.92
C ALA A 234 -1.13 2.66 -5.75
N LYS A 235 -0.99 1.33 -5.78
CA LYS A 235 -1.95 0.42 -6.39
C LYS A 235 -1.86 -0.97 -5.76
N PHE A 236 -2.98 -1.59 -5.40
CA PHE A 236 -3.03 -3.02 -5.12
C PHE A 236 -2.89 -3.80 -6.43
N LEU A 237 -1.96 -4.76 -6.45
CA LEU A 237 -1.70 -5.62 -7.60
C LEU A 237 -2.27 -7.03 -7.39
N ALA A 238 -2.45 -7.42 -6.15
CA ALA A 238 -3.05 -8.66 -5.66
C ALA A 238 -3.43 -8.45 -4.18
N PRO A 239 -4.14 -9.37 -3.53
CA PRO A 239 -4.51 -9.22 -2.12
C PRO A 239 -3.32 -9.03 -1.17
N ASP A 240 -2.13 -9.54 -1.54
CA ASP A 240 -0.90 -9.44 -0.74
C ASP A 240 0.17 -8.55 -1.36
N LYS A 241 -0.10 -7.90 -2.52
CA LYS A 241 0.89 -7.10 -3.25
C LYS A 241 0.43 -5.65 -3.42
N ILE A 242 1.29 -4.72 -3.03
CA ILE A 242 1.07 -3.29 -3.26
C ILE A 242 2.26 -2.68 -4.00
N LEU A 243 1.99 -1.90 -5.04
CA LEU A 243 2.97 -1.08 -5.72
C LEU A 243 2.89 0.35 -5.18
N ILE A 244 4.02 0.91 -4.75
CA ILE A 244 4.13 2.29 -4.29
C ILE A 244 5.24 2.97 -5.07
N ARG A 245 4.98 4.21 -5.51
CA ARG A 245 6.00 5.02 -6.19
C ARG A 245 7.24 5.21 -5.30
N SER A 246 8.39 5.41 -5.93
CA SER A 246 9.63 5.80 -5.25
C SER A 246 10.25 7.00 -5.93
N VAL A 247 10.98 7.79 -5.16
CA VAL A 247 11.69 8.99 -5.64
C VAL A 247 13.09 9.03 -5.01
N PRO A 248 14.05 9.77 -5.61
CA PRO A 248 15.35 9.97 -4.98
C PRO A 248 15.22 10.66 -3.61
N SER A 249 16.15 10.38 -2.69
CA SER A 249 16.17 11.00 -1.35
C SER A 249 16.31 12.53 -1.34
N SER A 250 16.64 13.14 -2.47
CA SER A 250 16.64 14.59 -2.65
C SER A 250 15.29 15.15 -3.09
N HIS A 251 14.32 14.32 -3.36
CA HIS A 251 12.98 14.74 -3.78
C HIS A 251 12.18 15.28 -2.58
N PRO A 252 11.42 16.37 -2.72
CA PRO A 252 10.67 16.96 -1.61
C PRO A 252 9.67 16.03 -0.93
N GLN A 253 9.16 15.03 -1.63
CA GLN A 253 8.15 14.07 -1.13
C GLN A 253 8.77 12.75 -0.66
N TYR A 254 10.11 12.67 -0.53
CA TYR A 254 10.78 11.41 -0.21
C TYR A 254 10.36 10.86 1.15
N ASP A 255 10.39 11.70 2.17
CA ASP A 255 10.11 11.27 3.54
C ASP A 255 8.67 10.79 3.70
N GLU A 256 7.71 11.51 3.13
CA GLU A 256 6.28 11.16 3.17
C GLU A 256 5.97 9.86 2.39
N ILE A 257 6.65 9.65 1.26
CA ILE A 257 6.52 8.39 0.50
C ILE A 257 7.08 7.22 1.29
N GLU A 258 8.25 7.36 1.92
CA GLU A 258 8.83 6.30 2.74
C GLU A 258 8.04 6.04 4.02
N GLU A 259 7.35 7.03 4.57
CA GLU A 259 6.43 6.86 5.70
C GLU A 259 5.26 5.95 5.35
N VAL A 260 4.59 6.17 4.21
CA VAL A 260 3.49 5.28 3.78
C VAL A 260 3.99 3.89 3.38
N VAL A 261 5.21 3.76 2.86
CA VAL A 261 5.85 2.45 2.63
C VAL A 261 6.02 1.70 3.95
N GLN A 262 6.55 2.36 4.98
CA GLN A 262 6.71 1.77 6.32
C GLN A 262 5.35 1.40 6.93
N TYR A 263 4.33 2.25 6.74
CA TYR A 263 2.97 1.94 7.18
C TYR A 263 2.49 0.62 6.58
N PHE A 264 2.47 0.47 5.24
CA PHE A 264 1.99 -0.76 4.61
C PHE A 264 2.89 -1.97 4.90
N ALA A 265 4.20 -1.79 5.03
CA ALA A 265 5.11 -2.86 5.43
C ALA A 265 4.84 -3.39 6.84
N SER A 266 4.23 -2.57 7.71
CA SER A 266 3.82 -2.96 9.07
C SER A 266 2.42 -3.55 9.15
N GLN A 267 1.65 -3.55 8.06
CA GLN A 267 0.30 -4.09 8.01
C GLN A 267 0.28 -5.51 7.44
N ASN A 268 -0.67 -6.31 7.90
CA ASN A 268 -0.96 -7.59 7.29
C ASN A 268 -2.01 -7.43 6.19
N CYS A 269 -1.85 -8.18 5.10
CA CYS A 269 -2.86 -8.33 4.07
C CYS A 269 -4.06 -9.16 4.60
N ALA A 270 -5.12 -9.29 3.83
CA ALA A 270 -6.31 -10.06 4.23
C ALA A 270 -6.02 -11.55 4.53
N TRP A 271 -4.90 -12.06 4.06
CA TRP A 271 -4.45 -13.43 4.31
C TRP A 271 -3.65 -13.59 5.62
N GLY A 272 -3.41 -12.50 6.37
CA GLY A 272 -2.83 -12.54 7.72
C GLY A 272 -1.30 -12.42 7.78
N TYR A 273 -0.61 -12.16 6.66
CA TYR A 273 0.83 -11.92 6.63
C TYR A 273 1.16 -10.56 5.98
N PRO A 274 2.40 -10.02 6.17
CA PRO A 274 2.76 -8.69 5.69
C PRO A 274 2.63 -8.53 4.17
N TYR A 275 2.26 -7.32 3.73
CA TYR A 275 2.23 -6.99 2.31
C TYR A 275 3.61 -7.11 1.67
N LYS A 276 3.66 -7.62 0.45
CA LYS A 276 4.81 -7.52 -0.46
C LYS A 276 4.80 -6.15 -1.13
N ILE A 277 5.77 -5.30 -0.77
CA ILE A 277 5.87 -3.94 -1.29
C ILE A 277 6.74 -3.92 -2.54
N TYR A 278 6.16 -3.49 -3.65
CA TYR A 278 6.87 -3.23 -4.89
C TYR A 278 7.04 -1.73 -5.10
N ARG A 279 8.09 -1.34 -5.80
CA ARG A 279 8.42 0.08 -5.99
C ARG A 279 8.58 0.41 -7.47
N VAL A 280 8.02 1.53 -7.91
CA VAL A 280 8.22 2.09 -9.25
C VAL A 280 8.87 3.47 -9.14
N ASN A 281 10.00 3.67 -9.82
CA ASN A 281 10.77 4.91 -9.71
C ASN A 281 10.14 6.04 -10.54
N THR A 282 9.80 7.16 -9.88
CA THR A 282 9.12 8.32 -10.47
C THR A 282 9.83 9.63 -10.11
N PRO A 283 11.12 9.81 -10.45
CA PRO A 283 11.92 10.94 -9.97
C PRO A 283 11.48 12.30 -10.49
N GLN A 284 10.61 12.37 -11.47
CA GLN A 284 10.01 13.56 -12.03
C GLN A 284 8.49 13.55 -11.94
N ASN A 285 7.96 12.85 -10.93
CA ASN A 285 6.52 12.67 -10.71
C ASN A 285 5.78 12.02 -11.87
N GLN A 286 6.40 11.03 -12.54
CA GLN A 286 5.74 10.25 -13.57
C GLN A 286 4.57 9.47 -12.97
N PRO A 287 3.41 9.39 -13.64
CA PRO A 287 2.19 8.78 -13.10
C PRO A 287 2.14 7.26 -13.31
N TYR A 288 3.25 6.54 -13.14
CA TYR A 288 3.30 5.10 -13.46
C TYR A 288 2.38 4.24 -12.59
N THR A 289 2.05 4.67 -11.37
CA THR A 289 1.07 3.96 -10.52
C THR A 289 -0.37 4.13 -11.01
N ASN A 290 -0.65 5.17 -11.81
CA ASN A 290 -1.96 5.43 -12.40
C ASN A 290 -2.21 4.56 -13.65
N SER A 291 -1.98 3.26 -13.50
CA SER A 291 -2.13 2.20 -14.51
C SER A 291 -3.52 1.56 -14.43
N LEU A 292 -3.96 0.91 -15.49
CA LEU A 292 -5.17 0.08 -15.51
C LEU A 292 -4.78 -1.39 -15.55
N ILE A 293 -5.28 -2.18 -14.58
CA ILE A 293 -5.25 -3.64 -14.64
C ILE A 293 -6.56 -4.11 -15.27
N LEU A 294 -6.47 -4.81 -16.37
CA LEU A 294 -7.65 -5.29 -17.09
C LEU A 294 -7.44 -6.73 -17.54
N ASN A 295 -8.04 -7.66 -16.83
CA ASN A 295 -7.84 -9.09 -17.02
C ASN A 295 -6.34 -9.46 -16.87
N LYS A 296 -5.71 -10.00 -17.93
CA LYS A 296 -4.30 -10.41 -17.92
C LYS A 296 -3.35 -9.35 -18.49
N ARG A 297 -3.80 -8.11 -18.61
CA ARG A 297 -3.05 -6.99 -19.19
C ARG A 297 -2.96 -5.83 -18.18
N VAL A 298 -1.81 -5.16 -18.15
CA VAL A 298 -1.61 -3.94 -17.38
C VAL A 298 -1.20 -2.83 -18.32
N PHE A 299 -2.01 -1.77 -18.38
CA PHE A 299 -1.74 -0.60 -19.21
C PHE A 299 -1.09 0.47 -18.34
N VAL A 300 0.19 0.76 -18.60
CA VAL A 300 1.01 1.68 -17.82
C VAL A 300 1.20 2.98 -18.57
N PRO A 301 0.86 4.15 -18.00
CA PRO A 301 1.08 5.43 -18.67
C PRO A 301 2.58 5.66 -18.92
N GLN A 302 2.93 6.10 -20.14
CA GLN A 302 4.28 6.47 -20.54
C GLN A 302 4.39 7.96 -20.84
N MET A 303 5.52 8.55 -20.43
CA MET A 303 5.79 9.98 -20.52
C MET A 303 6.81 10.34 -21.61
N ASN A 304 7.21 9.39 -22.47
CA ASN A 304 8.39 9.49 -23.34
C ASN A 304 9.66 9.84 -22.55
N SER A 305 9.77 9.25 -21.38
CA SER A 305 10.86 9.45 -20.42
C SER A 305 11.87 8.31 -20.48
N SER A 306 13.12 8.59 -20.13
CA SER A 306 14.13 7.53 -19.94
C SER A 306 13.81 6.54 -18.82
N TYR A 307 12.80 6.81 -18.01
CA TYR A 307 12.35 5.96 -16.91
C TYR A 307 11.21 5.01 -17.30
N ASP A 308 10.62 5.19 -18.48
CA ASP A 308 9.45 4.41 -18.92
C ASP A 308 9.75 2.89 -18.97
N ALA A 309 10.90 2.50 -19.55
CA ALA A 309 11.28 1.08 -19.62
C ALA A 309 11.42 0.44 -18.24
N ALA A 310 12.08 1.12 -17.30
CA ALA A 310 12.25 0.64 -15.93
C ALA A 310 10.90 0.55 -15.18
N ALA A 311 9.92 1.38 -15.52
CA ALA A 311 8.59 1.29 -14.96
C ALA A 311 7.85 0.03 -15.45
N LEU A 312 7.95 -0.31 -16.75
CA LEU A 312 7.39 -1.56 -17.27
C LEU A 312 8.06 -2.79 -16.64
N ASP A 313 9.39 -2.77 -16.46
CA ASP A 313 10.15 -3.85 -15.81
C ASP A 313 9.70 -4.03 -14.34
N ALA A 314 9.41 -2.93 -13.62
CA ALA A 314 8.90 -2.98 -12.25
C ALA A 314 7.54 -3.70 -12.18
N TYR A 315 6.62 -3.40 -13.11
CA TYR A 315 5.35 -4.10 -13.21
C TYR A 315 5.54 -5.57 -13.60
N ALA A 316 6.37 -5.89 -14.57
CA ALA A 316 6.64 -7.25 -15.01
C ALA A 316 7.21 -8.11 -13.85
N SER A 317 8.06 -7.51 -13.02
CA SER A 317 8.60 -8.15 -11.81
C SER A 317 7.54 -8.37 -10.72
N ALA A 318 6.65 -7.39 -10.51
CA ALA A 318 5.60 -7.46 -9.49
C ALA A 318 4.43 -8.38 -9.87
N MET A 319 4.18 -8.52 -11.17
CA MET A 319 3.01 -9.19 -11.74
C MET A 319 3.43 -10.23 -12.80
N PRO A 320 4.08 -11.34 -12.39
CA PRO A 320 4.49 -12.39 -13.30
C PRO A 320 3.30 -12.98 -14.08
N GLY A 321 3.46 -13.10 -15.39
CA GLY A 321 2.43 -13.63 -16.29
C GLY A 321 1.49 -12.59 -16.91
N TYR A 322 1.46 -11.36 -16.38
CA TYR A 322 0.70 -10.28 -17.01
C TYR A 322 1.43 -9.74 -18.26
N GLU A 323 0.66 -9.34 -19.27
CA GLU A 323 1.15 -8.55 -20.40
C GLU A 323 1.21 -7.08 -19.98
N ILE A 324 2.42 -6.54 -19.90
CA ILE A 324 2.65 -5.14 -19.49
C ILE A 324 2.77 -4.26 -20.73
N ILE A 325 1.85 -3.31 -20.87
CA ILE A 325 1.70 -2.47 -22.07
C ILE A 325 1.89 -1.01 -21.70
N GLY A 326 2.90 -0.37 -22.27
CA GLY A 326 3.11 1.06 -22.13
C GLY A 326 2.19 1.85 -23.07
N VAL A 327 1.54 2.90 -22.55
CA VAL A 327 0.62 3.76 -23.32
C VAL A 327 1.04 5.22 -23.17
N THR A 328 1.41 5.85 -24.27
CA THR A 328 1.72 7.28 -24.31
C THR A 328 0.44 8.12 -24.36
N GLY A 329 0.38 9.20 -23.58
CA GLY A 329 -0.75 10.11 -23.55
C GLY A 329 -0.98 10.80 -24.91
N ALA A 330 -2.23 11.17 -25.17
CA ALA A 330 -2.57 11.89 -26.40
C ALA A 330 -1.98 13.32 -26.36
N TYR A 331 -1.55 13.83 -27.52
CA TYR A 331 -1.00 15.19 -27.63
C TYR A 331 -1.96 16.28 -27.08
N TYR A 332 -3.26 16.08 -27.30
CA TYR A 332 -4.31 17.02 -26.85
C TYR A 332 -4.79 16.76 -25.41
N SER A 333 -4.35 15.65 -24.81
CA SER A 333 -4.68 15.23 -23.45
C SER A 333 -3.52 14.41 -22.89
N PRO A 334 -2.38 15.04 -22.59
CA PRO A 334 -1.20 14.35 -22.08
C PRO A 334 -1.47 13.75 -20.69
N TRP A 335 -0.66 12.77 -20.30
CA TRP A 335 -0.65 12.30 -18.92
C TRP A 335 -0.01 13.35 -18.01
N GLU A 336 -0.60 13.55 -16.85
CA GLU A 336 -0.08 14.44 -15.80
C GLU A 336 0.20 13.61 -14.53
N SER A 337 1.00 14.14 -13.60
CA SER A 337 1.36 13.44 -12.35
C SER A 337 0.16 13.08 -11.48
N THR A 338 -0.95 13.81 -11.64
CA THR A 338 -2.19 13.64 -10.87
C THR A 338 -3.39 13.22 -11.74
N ASP A 339 -3.16 12.96 -13.03
CA ASP A 339 -4.22 12.64 -13.99
C ASP A 339 -3.65 11.86 -15.18
N ALA A 340 -3.83 10.56 -15.19
CA ALA A 340 -3.35 9.73 -16.28
C ALA A 340 -4.37 8.64 -16.67
N LEU A 341 -3.91 7.50 -17.10
CA LEU A 341 -4.67 6.45 -17.73
C LEU A 341 -5.78 5.90 -16.81
N HIS A 342 -5.45 5.60 -15.55
CA HIS A 342 -6.41 5.05 -14.58
C HIS A 342 -7.57 6.02 -14.31
N CYS A 343 -7.27 7.28 -14.11
CA CYS A 343 -8.29 8.31 -13.89
C CYS A 343 -9.33 8.37 -15.03
N ARG A 344 -8.95 7.96 -16.24
CA ARG A 344 -9.74 8.15 -17.47
C ARG A 344 -10.31 6.84 -18.02
N THR A 345 -10.17 5.74 -17.28
CA THR A 345 -10.70 4.41 -17.61
C THR A 345 -11.26 3.75 -16.36
N HIS A 346 -12.21 2.83 -16.52
CA HIS A 346 -12.76 2.07 -15.41
C HIS A 346 -13.12 0.66 -15.86
N GLU A 347 -12.58 -0.36 -15.20
CA GLU A 347 -12.96 -1.75 -15.44
C GLU A 347 -14.38 -2.03 -14.94
N ILE A 348 -15.09 -2.87 -15.65
CA ILE A 348 -16.40 -3.39 -15.24
C ILE A 348 -16.24 -4.89 -15.00
N PRO A 349 -16.38 -5.32 -13.74
CA PRO A 349 -16.22 -6.73 -13.39
C PRO A 349 -17.14 -7.68 -14.15
N ASP A 350 -16.69 -8.90 -14.36
CA ASP A 350 -17.55 -9.96 -14.90
C ASP A 350 -18.57 -10.41 -13.83
N GLU A 351 -19.84 -10.02 -14.01
CA GLU A 351 -20.94 -10.39 -13.10
C GLU A 351 -21.12 -11.91 -12.92
N SER A 352 -20.62 -12.67 -13.87
CA SER A 352 -20.68 -14.13 -13.89
C SER A 352 -19.34 -14.79 -13.58
N MET A 353 -18.38 -14.07 -13.01
CA MET A 353 -17.04 -14.60 -12.74
C MET A 353 -17.05 -15.89 -11.92
N LEU A 354 -16.05 -16.72 -12.14
CA LEU A 354 -15.72 -17.82 -11.24
C LEU A 354 -14.75 -17.30 -10.18
N TYR A 355 -15.16 -17.39 -8.91
CA TYR A 355 -14.38 -16.87 -7.78
C TYR A 355 -13.82 -17.99 -6.93
N ILE A 356 -12.55 -17.88 -6.56
CA ILE A 356 -11.88 -18.79 -5.63
C ILE A 356 -11.40 -17.96 -4.45
N ALA A 357 -11.94 -18.21 -3.24
CA ALA A 357 -11.40 -17.69 -2.00
C ALA A 357 -10.63 -18.81 -1.29
N HIS A 358 -9.39 -18.54 -0.99
CA HIS A 358 -8.49 -19.42 -0.27
C HIS A 358 -7.56 -18.56 0.60
N ASN A 359 -7.34 -18.98 1.83
CA ASN A 359 -6.34 -18.36 2.69
C ASN A 359 -5.01 -19.12 2.50
N PRO A 360 -4.00 -18.53 1.82
CA PRO A 360 -2.81 -19.27 1.46
C PRO A 360 -1.96 -19.66 2.67
N TYR A 361 -1.39 -20.85 2.62
CA TYR A 361 -0.25 -21.17 3.46
C TYR A 361 0.95 -20.29 3.08
N HIS A 362 1.60 -19.74 4.06
CA HIS A 362 2.72 -18.83 3.91
C HIS A 362 3.80 -19.12 4.94
N GLY A 363 5.07 -18.89 4.58
CA GLY A 363 6.19 -19.07 5.49
C GLY A 363 6.43 -20.51 5.88
N ILE A 364 6.69 -20.73 7.16
CA ILE A 364 6.98 -22.06 7.71
C ILE A 364 5.75 -22.63 8.37
N GLN A 365 5.41 -23.86 8.04
CA GLN A 365 4.33 -24.62 8.68
C GLN A 365 4.93 -25.67 9.60
N SER A 366 4.37 -25.80 10.80
CA SER A 366 4.74 -26.87 11.74
C SER A 366 4.47 -28.25 11.14
N ASP A 367 5.11 -29.29 11.70
CA ASP A 367 5.04 -30.67 11.26
C ASP A 367 3.59 -31.24 11.30
N GLU A 368 2.79 -30.80 10.34
CA GLU A 368 1.52 -31.45 10.05
C GLU A 368 1.74 -32.52 8.99
N THR A 369 1.42 -33.78 9.35
CA THR A 369 1.54 -34.92 8.42
C THR A 369 0.55 -34.82 7.25
N VAL A 370 -0.44 -33.93 7.34
CA VAL A 370 -1.47 -33.69 6.31
C VAL A 370 -1.76 -32.21 6.22
N ILE A 371 -1.52 -31.62 5.07
CA ILE A 371 -1.91 -30.24 4.76
C ILE A 371 -3.26 -30.24 4.04
N ASN A 372 -4.21 -29.45 4.55
CA ASN A 372 -5.56 -29.33 4.01
C ASN A 372 -5.76 -27.98 3.33
N PHE A 373 -6.04 -27.97 2.04
CA PHE A 373 -6.35 -26.77 1.28
C PHE A 373 -7.86 -26.56 1.21
N ASP A 374 -8.38 -25.64 1.99
CA ASP A 374 -9.78 -25.22 1.93
C ASP A 374 -9.96 -24.10 0.93
N ALA A 375 -10.92 -24.22 0.03
CA ALA A 375 -11.26 -23.22 -0.95
C ALA A 375 -12.77 -23.06 -1.07
N LEU A 376 -13.24 -21.79 -1.01
CA LEU A 376 -14.60 -21.44 -1.38
C LEU A 376 -14.61 -21.14 -2.89
N ILE A 377 -15.35 -21.94 -3.68
CA ILE A 377 -15.40 -21.81 -5.13
C ILE A 377 -16.83 -21.47 -5.55
N ILE A 378 -17.03 -20.22 -5.96
CA ILE A 378 -18.35 -19.67 -6.28
C ILE A 378 -18.43 -19.36 -7.78
N PRO A 379 -19.21 -20.10 -8.57
CA PRO A 379 -19.54 -19.76 -9.94
C PRO A 379 -20.72 -18.77 -9.93
N TYR A 380 -20.44 -17.46 -9.98
CA TYR A 380 -21.49 -16.44 -10.08
C TYR A 380 -22.32 -16.55 -11.35
N SER A 381 -21.86 -17.31 -12.35
CA SER A 381 -22.62 -17.73 -13.53
C SER A 381 -23.80 -18.68 -13.19
N ASN A 382 -23.89 -19.17 -11.96
CA ASN A 382 -24.78 -20.25 -11.53
C ASN A 382 -24.59 -21.55 -12.30
N SER A 383 -23.50 -21.72 -13.03
CA SER A 383 -23.14 -22.96 -13.75
C SER A 383 -22.50 -23.97 -12.83
N SER A 384 -22.70 -25.25 -13.09
CA SER A 384 -22.01 -26.33 -12.34
C SER A 384 -20.49 -26.27 -12.61
N LEU A 385 -19.71 -26.73 -11.64
CA LEU A 385 -18.27 -26.89 -11.80
C LEU A 385 -17.93 -28.23 -12.52
N TYR A 386 -16.85 -28.26 -13.28
CA TYR A 386 -16.30 -29.47 -13.86
C TYR A 386 -15.47 -30.24 -12.81
N PRO A 387 -15.89 -31.44 -12.36
CA PRO A 387 -15.18 -32.17 -11.32
C PRO A 387 -13.70 -32.42 -11.62
N ASP A 388 -13.38 -32.79 -12.86
CA ASP A 388 -12.01 -33.11 -13.30
C ASP A 388 -11.10 -31.87 -13.38
N SER A 389 -11.65 -30.66 -13.24
CA SER A 389 -10.91 -29.42 -13.25
C SER A 389 -10.75 -28.77 -11.87
N LEU A 390 -11.26 -29.43 -10.84
CA LEU A 390 -11.20 -28.96 -9.45
C LEU A 390 -10.03 -29.64 -8.73
N TYR A 391 -8.92 -28.93 -8.62
CA TYR A 391 -7.75 -29.50 -7.95
C TYR A 391 -6.82 -28.43 -7.37
N VAL A 392 -6.02 -28.84 -6.40
CA VAL A 392 -4.78 -28.18 -6.01
C VAL A 392 -3.65 -28.84 -6.78
N ALA A 393 -2.96 -28.07 -7.59
CA ALA A 393 -1.69 -28.49 -8.16
C ALA A 393 -0.59 -28.08 -7.18
N TYR A 394 0.35 -28.97 -6.92
CA TYR A 394 1.46 -28.72 -6.01
C TYR A 394 2.74 -29.39 -6.51
N SER A 395 3.86 -28.76 -6.18
CA SER A 395 5.21 -29.27 -6.42
C SER A 395 5.98 -29.24 -5.12
N ILE A 396 6.70 -30.34 -4.82
CA ILE A 396 7.57 -30.46 -3.64
C ILE A 396 9.01 -30.32 -4.14
N ASN A 397 9.76 -29.35 -3.59
CA ASN A 397 11.18 -29.11 -3.90
C ASN A 397 11.45 -28.90 -5.39
N ASP A 398 10.52 -28.22 -6.10
CA ASP A 398 10.58 -27.99 -7.54
C ASP A 398 10.61 -29.26 -8.43
N ILE A 399 10.14 -30.39 -7.88
CA ILE A 399 9.88 -31.61 -8.65
C ILE A 399 8.53 -31.48 -9.36
N ASP A 400 8.27 -32.33 -10.35
CA ASP A 400 7.07 -32.31 -11.18
C ASP A 400 5.77 -31.99 -10.43
N TRP A 401 4.88 -31.24 -11.09
CA TRP A 401 3.57 -30.91 -10.55
C TRP A 401 2.69 -32.14 -10.35
N GLN A 402 2.14 -32.27 -9.15
CA GLN A 402 1.16 -33.27 -8.74
C GLN A 402 -0.21 -32.61 -8.54
N TYR A 403 -1.27 -33.40 -8.54
CA TYR A 403 -2.64 -32.89 -8.49
C TYR A 403 -3.44 -33.59 -7.40
N ALA A 404 -3.95 -32.82 -6.43
CA ALA A 404 -4.86 -33.29 -5.39
C ALA A 404 -6.28 -32.80 -5.70
N PRO A 405 -7.26 -33.71 -5.90
CA PRO A 405 -8.61 -33.30 -6.25
C PRO A 405 -9.28 -32.53 -5.10
N LEU A 406 -10.00 -31.47 -5.44
CA LEU A 406 -10.84 -30.72 -4.52
C LEU A 406 -12.20 -31.42 -4.38
N VAL A 407 -12.52 -31.89 -3.19
CA VAL A 407 -13.77 -32.59 -2.86
C VAL A 407 -14.71 -31.63 -2.14
N GLN A 408 -15.94 -31.55 -2.62
CA GLN A 408 -16.96 -30.70 -2.02
C GLN A 408 -17.25 -31.16 -0.58
N GLN A 409 -17.23 -30.22 0.37
CA GLN A 409 -17.53 -30.45 1.77
C GLN A 409 -18.97 -30.00 2.08
N ASN A 410 -19.29 -28.77 1.83
CA ASN A 410 -20.63 -28.21 2.04
C ASN A 410 -20.80 -26.93 1.20
N GLY A 411 -21.94 -26.77 0.51
CA GLY A 411 -22.20 -25.60 -0.34
C GLY A 411 -21.09 -25.39 -1.36
N TYR A 412 -20.45 -24.25 -1.31
CA TYR A 412 -19.32 -23.88 -2.17
C TYR A 412 -17.95 -24.18 -1.57
N LEU A 413 -17.87 -24.79 -0.39
CA LEU A 413 -16.63 -25.17 0.26
C LEU A 413 -16.10 -26.48 -0.28
N TYR A 414 -14.84 -26.48 -0.72
CA TYR A 414 -14.10 -27.63 -1.24
C TYR A 414 -12.80 -27.80 -0.45
N ARG A 415 -12.34 -29.05 -0.33
CA ARG A 415 -11.07 -29.39 0.33
C ARG A 415 -10.26 -30.36 -0.52
N ALA A 416 -8.97 -30.10 -0.65
CA ALA A 416 -7.96 -31.04 -1.08
C ALA A 416 -6.99 -31.29 0.08
N SER A 417 -6.33 -32.45 0.10
CA SER A 417 -5.33 -32.79 1.12
C SER A 417 -4.09 -33.38 0.47
N ILE A 418 -2.93 -32.98 0.94
CA ILE A 418 -1.65 -33.62 0.62
C ILE A 418 -1.04 -34.18 1.89
N SER A 419 -0.29 -35.25 1.77
CA SER A 419 0.34 -35.96 2.89
C SER A 419 1.74 -36.44 2.52
N SER A 420 2.44 -37.01 3.49
CA SER A 420 3.80 -37.53 3.30
C SER A 420 4.80 -36.41 2.95
N LEU A 421 4.69 -35.26 3.65
CA LEU A 421 5.63 -34.17 3.60
C LEU A 421 6.71 -34.40 4.66
N ASP A 422 7.94 -34.15 4.28
CA ASP A 422 9.10 -34.26 5.17
C ASP A 422 9.55 -32.86 5.64
N PRO A 423 10.13 -32.77 6.85
CA PRO A 423 10.77 -31.52 7.29
C PRO A 423 11.83 -31.05 6.31
N GLY A 424 11.78 -29.80 5.93
CA GLY A 424 12.64 -29.19 4.92
C GLY A 424 12.00 -29.11 3.53
N ASP A 425 10.85 -29.75 3.32
CA ASP A 425 10.14 -29.64 2.06
C ASP A 425 9.65 -28.21 1.80
N VAL A 426 9.88 -27.74 0.59
CA VAL A 426 9.32 -26.50 0.05
C VAL A 426 8.19 -26.85 -0.89
N ILE A 427 7.00 -26.40 -0.56
CA ILE A 427 5.79 -26.69 -1.32
C ILE A 427 5.39 -25.44 -2.09
N ARG A 428 5.29 -25.55 -3.42
CA ARG A 428 4.65 -24.58 -4.30
C ARG A 428 3.31 -25.10 -4.75
N TYR A 429 2.29 -24.27 -4.78
CA TYR A 429 0.95 -24.73 -5.16
C TYR A 429 0.08 -23.62 -5.74
N TYR A 430 -0.94 -24.04 -6.47
CA TYR A 430 -2.05 -23.22 -6.89
C TYR A 430 -3.35 -24.03 -6.94
N ILE A 431 -4.47 -23.33 -6.89
CA ILE A 431 -5.80 -23.93 -7.02
C ILE A 431 -6.33 -23.65 -8.41
N ARG A 432 -7.00 -24.62 -9.04
CA ARG A 432 -7.71 -24.47 -10.30
C ARG A 432 -9.16 -24.91 -10.19
N ALA A 433 -10.03 -24.12 -10.82
CA ALA A 433 -11.43 -24.48 -11.02
C ALA A 433 -11.87 -24.05 -12.43
N THR A 434 -12.82 -24.81 -13.01
CA THR A 434 -13.51 -24.45 -14.26
C THR A 434 -15.00 -24.73 -14.11
N ASP A 435 -15.86 -23.83 -14.57
CA ASP A 435 -17.30 -24.03 -14.60
C ASP A 435 -17.82 -24.37 -16.01
N MET A 436 -19.08 -24.81 -16.10
CA MET A 436 -19.71 -25.19 -17.37
C MET A 436 -20.07 -23.99 -18.25
N SER A 437 -19.89 -22.74 -17.79
CA SER A 437 -19.93 -21.55 -18.64
C SER A 437 -18.64 -21.35 -19.43
N GLY A 438 -17.61 -22.16 -19.15
CA GLY A 438 -16.30 -22.12 -19.78
C GLY A 438 -15.30 -21.23 -19.05
N ARG A 439 -15.67 -20.61 -17.91
CA ARG A 439 -14.75 -19.82 -17.12
C ARG A 439 -13.78 -20.71 -16.34
N THR A 440 -12.51 -20.41 -16.45
CA THR A 440 -11.44 -21.05 -15.69
C THR A 440 -10.77 -20.01 -14.80
N ARG A 441 -10.57 -20.35 -13.53
CA ARG A 441 -9.89 -19.50 -12.56
C ARG A 441 -8.77 -20.25 -11.87
N PHE A 442 -7.73 -19.51 -11.53
CA PHE A 442 -6.62 -19.98 -10.71
C PHE A 442 -6.48 -19.11 -9.45
N HIS A 443 -5.90 -19.68 -8.42
CA HIS A 443 -5.54 -18.94 -7.21
C HIS A 443 -4.14 -19.36 -6.73
N PRO A 444 -3.10 -18.53 -6.93
CA PRO A 444 -3.11 -17.19 -7.57
C PRO A 444 -3.41 -17.25 -9.07
N GLU A 445 -3.73 -16.10 -9.67
CA GLU A 445 -4.23 -15.99 -11.05
C GLU A 445 -3.32 -16.61 -12.10
N PHE A 446 -2.02 -16.53 -11.93
CA PHE A 446 -1.04 -17.04 -12.91
C PHE A 446 -0.43 -18.38 -12.54
N ALA A 447 -1.05 -19.09 -11.59
CA ALA A 447 -0.72 -20.49 -11.32
C ALA A 447 0.80 -20.74 -11.17
N GLU A 448 1.38 -21.53 -12.07
CA GLU A 448 2.81 -21.91 -12.04
C GLU A 448 3.78 -20.73 -12.17
N LEU A 449 3.37 -19.61 -12.75
CA LEU A 449 4.23 -18.43 -12.92
C LEU A 449 4.37 -17.59 -11.64
N ASP A 450 3.39 -17.70 -10.71
CA ASP A 450 3.36 -16.95 -9.45
C ASP A 450 2.66 -17.77 -8.36
N PRO A 451 3.14 -19.00 -8.05
CA PRO A 451 2.47 -19.91 -7.13
C PRO A 451 2.56 -19.44 -5.68
N HIS A 452 1.62 -19.86 -4.85
CA HIS A 452 1.80 -19.81 -3.40
C HIS A 452 2.95 -20.72 -2.99
N GLN A 453 3.63 -20.36 -1.90
CA GLN A 453 4.76 -21.13 -1.39
C GLN A 453 4.77 -21.15 0.14
N PHE A 454 5.04 -22.31 0.69
CA PHE A 454 5.35 -22.51 2.10
C PHE A 454 6.38 -23.63 2.28
N SER A 455 6.92 -23.78 3.49
CA SER A 455 7.88 -24.84 3.81
C SER A 455 7.40 -25.64 5.02
N ILE A 456 7.79 -26.91 5.12
CA ILE A 456 7.58 -27.74 6.30
C ILE A 456 8.87 -27.72 7.11
N PHE A 457 8.76 -27.39 8.38
CA PHE A 457 9.92 -27.36 9.27
C PHE A 457 9.51 -27.76 10.69
N ILE A 458 10.34 -28.57 11.34
CA ILE A 458 10.21 -28.80 12.77
C ILE A 458 11.16 -27.85 13.48
N ASP A 459 10.64 -26.72 13.89
CA ASP A 459 11.37 -25.82 14.75
C ASP A 459 10.87 -25.98 16.20
N ASN A 460 11.80 -26.39 17.08
CA ASN A 460 11.57 -26.50 18.51
C ASN A 460 12.44 -25.53 19.31
N GLN A 461 13.10 -24.61 18.62
CA GLN A 461 13.93 -23.60 19.26
C GLN A 461 13.12 -22.30 19.36
N ALA A 462 13.21 -21.66 20.49
CA ALA A 462 12.61 -20.35 20.66
C ALA A 462 13.56 -19.26 20.17
N PRO A 463 13.04 -18.10 19.71
CA PRO A 463 13.85 -16.98 19.24
C PRO A 463 14.96 -16.57 20.21
N ASN A 464 16.13 -16.27 19.65
CA ASN A 464 17.23 -15.74 20.43
C ASN A 464 17.10 -14.21 20.51
N ILE A 465 16.87 -13.67 21.72
CA ILE A 465 16.71 -12.25 21.98
C ILE A 465 17.98 -11.69 22.62
N VAL A 466 18.60 -10.70 21.99
CA VAL A 466 19.74 -9.96 22.54
C VAL A 466 19.36 -8.49 22.69
N HIS A 467 19.43 -7.98 23.91
CA HIS A 467 19.09 -6.59 24.22
C HIS A 467 20.08 -6.00 25.22
N ASN A 468 20.50 -4.77 24.98
CA ASN A 468 21.28 -4.01 25.94
C ASN A 468 20.33 -3.26 26.88
N THR A 469 20.32 -3.63 28.15
CA THR A 469 19.44 -3.05 29.16
C THR A 469 19.60 -1.53 29.25
N ILE A 470 18.49 -0.81 29.23
CA ILE A 470 18.44 0.61 29.47
C ILE A 470 18.61 0.83 30.99
N THR A 471 19.43 1.80 31.39
CA THR A 471 19.76 2.03 32.78
C THR A 471 18.87 3.07 33.48
N SER A 472 18.21 3.94 32.70
CA SER A 472 17.22 4.90 33.21
C SER A 472 16.37 5.40 32.03
N ILE A 473 15.16 5.88 32.36
CA ILE A 473 14.25 6.50 31.38
C ILE A 473 13.89 7.91 31.89
N GLY A 474 13.91 8.90 31.03
CA GLY A 474 13.63 10.31 31.33
C GLY A 474 12.36 10.81 30.63
N GLU A 475 12.23 12.12 30.48
CA GLU A 475 11.11 12.79 29.82
C GLU A 475 11.23 12.78 28.28
N GLU A 476 12.40 12.45 27.76
CA GLU A 476 12.60 12.37 26.29
C GLU A 476 12.24 10.99 25.77
N GLU A 477 11.87 10.94 24.48
CA GLU A 477 11.59 9.69 23.79
C GLU A 477 12.74 8.69 23.96
N THR A 478 12.41 7.49 24.42
CA THR A 478 13.38 6.41 24.64
C THR A 478 13.14 5.28 23.65
N THR A 479 14.14 4.93 22.84
CA THR A 479 14.05 3.81 21.91
C THR A 479 14.66 2.54 22.51
N PHE A 480 13.86 1.49 22.57
CA PHE A 480 14.26 0.13 22.92
C PHE A 480 14.69 -0.60 21.67
N VAL A 481 15.87 -1.21 21.70
CA VAL A 481 16.46 -1.92 20.55
C VAL A 481 16.78 -3.35 20.98
N ALA A 482 16.26 -4.32 20.24
CA ALA A 482 16.60 -5.71 20.41
C ALA A 482 17.09 -6.31 19.08
N ARG A 483 18.07 -7.18 19.16
CA ARG A 483 18.37 -8.10 18.06
C ARG A 483 17.66 -9.40 18.37
N ILE A 484 16.83 -9.85 17.44
CA ILE A 484 16.01 -11.05 17.55
C ILE A 484 16.21 -11.87 16.29
N ASP A 485 16.72 -13.07 16.43
CA ASP A 485 16.97 -13.98 15.34
C ASP A 485 16.49 -15.39 15.66
N ASP A 486 15.99 -16.04 14.63
CA ASP A 486 15.53 -17.41 14.68
C ASP A 486 15.70 -18.07 13.30
N GLU A 487 15.88 -19.40 13.26
CA GLU A 487 16.08 -20.15 12.02
C GLU A 487 14.81 -20.21 11.19
N SER A 488 13.64 -20.29 11.85
CA SER A 488 12.32 -20.25 11.20
C SER A 488 11.90 -18.84 10.80
N GLY A 489 12.60 -17.82 11.28
CA GLY A 489 12.23 -16.40 11.16
C GLY A 489 11.34 -15.93 12.29
N ILE A 490 11.16 -14.61 12.41
CA ILE A 490 10.37 -14.00 13.48
C ILE A 490 8.96 -13.67 12.98
N ASN A 491 7.96 -14.24 13.62
CA ASN A 491 6.54 -13.94 13.37
C ASN A 491 6.18 -12.57 13.94
N ARG A 492 6.54 -12.34 15.22
CA ARG A 492 6.33 -11.05 15.88
C ARG A 492 7.32 -10.84 17.02
N ALA A 493 7.60 -9.58 17.30
CA ALA A 493 8.31 -9.15 18.51
C ALA A 493 7.52 -8.04 19.19
N TRP A 494 7.44 -8.07 20.52
CA TRP A 494 6.73 -7.04 21.28
C TRP A 494 7.41 -6.78 22.60
N ILE A 495 7.08 -5.65 23.18
CA ILE A 495 7.50 -5.26 24.52
C ILE A 495 6.28 -5.20 25.43
N GLU A 496 6.39 -5.78 26.60
CA GLU A 496 5.44 -5.58 27.68
C GLU A 496 6.06 -4.62 28.68
N TYR A 497 5.27 -3.69 29.18
CA TYR A 497 5.76 -2.68 30.13
C TYR A 497 4.68 -2.23 31.11
N CYS A 498 5.09 -1.76 32.25
CA CYS A 498 4.24 -1.06 33.22
C CYS A 498 5.06 -0.04 34.04
N ILE A 499 4.38 0.93 34.61
CA ILE A 499 4.97 1.90 35.52
C ILE A 499 4.54 1.51 36.94
N ASP A 500 5.53 1.28 37.84
CA ASP A 500 5.29 0.71 39.15
C ASP A 500 4.52 -0.60 39.08
N ASP A 501 3.46 -0.77 39.87
CA ASP A 501 2.58 -1.96 39.88
C ASP A 501 1.28 -1.73 39.08
N ASN A 502 1.26 -0.79 38.11
CA ASN A 502 0.10 -0.54 37.29
C ASN A 502 -0.17 -1.69 36.31
N GLU A 503 -1.29 -1.59 35.61
CA GLU A 503 -1.69 -2.58 34.57
C GLU A 503 -0.61 -2.69 33.50
N THR A 504 -0.26 -3.93 33.14
CA THR A 504 0.70 -4.22 32.07
C THR A 504 0.14 -3.81 30.71
N GLN A 505 0.91 -3.02 30.00
CA GLN A 505 0.67 -2.63 28.63
C GLN A 505 1.62 -3.41 27.70
N TRP A 506 1.31 -3.46 26.42
CA TRP A 506 2.19 -4.06 25.42
C TRP A 506 2.16 -3.26 24.13
N ALA A 507 3.24 -3.35 23.36
CA ALA A 507 3.37 -2.73 22.04
C ALA A 507 4.25 -3.58 21.14
N ASN A 508 3.89 -3.66 19.86
CA ASN A 508 4.72 -4.33 18.86
C ASN A 508 6.04 -3.58 18.66
N MET A 509 7.11 -4.32 18.47
CA MET A 509 8.39 -3.79 18.01
C MET A 509 8.40 -3.81 16.47
N ILE A 510 8.99 -2.80 15.86
CA ILE A 510 9.10 -2.64 14.41
C ILE A 510 10.36 -3.35 13.94
N ASP A 511 10.24 -4.21 12.95
CA ASP A 511 11.40 -4.79 12.26
C ASP A 511 12.10 -3.70 11.44
N ALA A 512 13.32 -3.38 11.83
CA ALA A 512 14.18 -2.41 11.14
C ALA A 512 15.15 -3.09 10.12
N GLY A 513 14.96 -4.38 9.88
CA GLY A 513 15.82 -5.22 9.04
C GLY A 513 17.08 -5.74 9.75
N ASN A 514 17.72 -6.75 9.16
CA ASN A 514 18.93 -7.39 9.71
C ASN A 514 18.74 -7.91 11.15
N THR A 515 17.57 -8.48 11.46
CA THR A 515 17.23 -9.01 12.79
C THR A 515 17.13 -7.95 13.90
N VAL A 516 17.03 -6.67 13.57
CA VAL A 516 16.92 -5.57 14.54
C VAL A 516 15.47 -5.12 14.68
N PHE A 517 14.96 -5.13 15.91
CA PHE A 517 13.61 -4.71 16.26
C PHE A 517 13.66 -3.48 17.17
N LEU A 518 12.77 -2.52 16.92
CA LEU A 518 12.73 -1.23 17.58
C LEU A 518 11.36 -0.93 18.15
N TRP A 519 11.33 -0.29 19.33
CA TRP A 519 10.13 0.34 19.88
C TRP A 519 10.51 1.64 20.58
N SER A 520 9.78 2.71 20.28
CA SER A 520 9.99 4.02 20.90
C SER A 520 8.87 4.33 21.89
N TYR A 521 9.25 4.69 23.08
CA TYR A 521 8.36 5.09 24.16
C TYR A 521 8.44 6.60 24.39
N ASN A 522 7.30 7.27 24.28
CA ASN A 522 7.15 8.67 24.63
C ASN A 522 6.68 8.78 26.07
N PRO A 523 7.54 9.21 27.01
CA PRO A 523 7.24 9.20 28.42
C PRO A 523 6.14 10.21 28.79
N ASN A 524 5.25 9.80 29.71
CA ASN A 524 4.29 10.67 30.35
C ASN A 524 4.28 10.33 31.87
N PHE A 525 5.38 10.61 32.53
CA PHE A 525 5.54 10.32 33.95
C PHE A 525 4.94 11.42 34.79
N SER A 526 4.26 11.07 35.90
CA SER A 526 3.57 12.00 36.76
C SER A 526 4.34 12.36 38.04
N GLN A 527 5.35 11.57 38.40
CA GLN A 527 6.12 11.73 39.65
C GLN A 527 7.56 11.23 39.53
N ASP A 528 8.46 11.78 40.35
CA ASP A 528 9.81 11.24 40.57
C ASP A 528 9.76 9.89 41.30
N GLN A 529 10.80 9.06 41.08
CA GLN A 529 11.01 7.78 41.75
C GLN A 529 10.05 6.65 41.28
N GLN A 530 9.36 6.82 40.18
CA GLN A 530 8.63 5.71 39.54
C GLN A 530 9.63 4.69 38.96
N ILE A 531 9.18 3.45 38.83
CA ILE A 531 9.94 2.38 38.22
C ILE A 531 9.24 2.00 36.90
N PHE A 532 9.98 2.07 35.82
CA PHE A 532 9.53 1.56 34.55
C PHE A 532 9.97 0.10 34.43
N ASN A 533 9.02 -0.80 34.41
CA ASN A 533 9.24 -2.23 34.28
C ASN A 533 8.97 -2.63 32.86
N TYR A 534 9.84 -3.43 32.22
CA TYR A 534 9.63 -3.94 30.90
C TYR A 534 10.25 -5.32 30.70
N ARG A 535 9.75 -6.04 29.68
CA ARG A 535 10.36 -7.24 29.12
C ARG A 535 10.10 -7.31 27.63
N ILE A 536 11.01 -7.94 26.90
CA ILE A 536 10.91 -8.11 25.46
C ILE A 536 10.53 -9.56 25.17
N LEU A 537 9.57 -9.76 24.27
CA LEU A 537 9.09 -11.06 23.88
C LEU A 537 9.16 -11.18 22.36
N ALA A 538 9.36 -12.41 21.89
CA ALA A 538 9.30 -12.72 20.48
C ALA A 538 8.68 -14.09 20.26
N GLU A 539 8.03 -14.26 19.14
CA GLU A 539 7.46 -15.50 18.64
C GLU A 539 8.02 -15.73 17.23
N ASP A 540 8.51 -16.92 16.96
CA ASP A 540 8.99 -17.33 15.64
C ASP A 540 7.82 -17.76 14.72
N MET A 541 8.14 -18.11 13.49
CA MET A 541 7.15 -18.58 12.52
C MET A 541 6.60 -19.98 12.85
N ALA A 542 7.28 -20.75 13.70
CA ALA A 542 6.84 -22.06 14.18
C ALA A 542 5.98 -21.96 15.45
N GLY A 543 5.83 -20.77 16.04
CA GLY A 543 5.02 -20.54 17.24
C GLY A 543 5.77 -20.72 18.56
N ASN A 544 7.11 -20.95 18.54
CA ASN A 544 7.89 -20.95 19.77
C ASN A 544 8.07 -19.53 20.28
N THR A 545 8.06 -19.34 21.59
CA THR A 545 8.16 -18.03 22.20
C THR A 545 9.37 -17.89 23.10
N ALA A 546 10.03 -16.73 23.04
CA ALA A 546 11.10 -16.34 23.95
C ALA A 546 10.75 -15.04 24.68
N HIS A 547 11.37 -14.83 25.81
CA HIS A 547 11.30 -13.57 26.54
C HIS A 547 12.64 -13.22 27.17
N LEU A 548 12.88 -11.94 27.31
CA LEU A 548 14.07 -11.42 27.97
C LEU A 548 13.65 -10.37 29.02
N PRO A 549 14.02 -10.54 30.31
CA PRO A 549 14.94 -11.52 30.90
C PRO A 549 14.48 -12.98 30.80
N LEU A 550 15.45 -13.91 30.68
CA LEU A 550 15.19 -15.34 30.45
C LEU A 550 14.50 -16.05 31.63
N ASP A 551 14.62 -15.51 32.82
CA ASP A 551 14.01 -16.06 34.06
C ASP A 551 12.54 -15.65 34.24
N GLY A 552 11.96 -14.92 33.27
CA GLY A 552 10.58 -14.43 33.35
C GLY A 552 10.38 -13.20 34.22
N THR A 553 11.45 -12.65 34.76
CA THR A 553 11.40 -11.39 35.53
C THR A 553 11.25 -10.18 34.61
N TRP A 554 11.30 -9.00 35.22
CA TRP A 554 11.22 -7.73 34.49
C TRP A 554 12.52 -6.95 34.63
N TYR A 555 12.92 -6.22 33.62
CA TYR A 555 13.88 -5.16 33.75
C TYR A 555 13.21 -4.01 34.50
N ASN A 556 13.81 -3.61 35.63
CA ASN A 556 13.30 -2.52 36.46
C ASN A 556 14.26 -1.34 36.31
N ILE A 557 13.81 -0.25 35.72
CA ILE A 557 14.63 0.93 35.48
C ILE A 557 14.02 2.17 36.17
N PRO A 558 14.86 2.99 36.79
CA PRO A 558 14.38 4.20 37.47
C PRO A 558 13.93 5.23 36.43
N VAL A 559 12.82 5.88 36.74
CA VAL A 559 12.35 7.05 36.02
C VAL A 559 13.01 8.30 36.61
N ASN A 560 13.66 9.06 35.75
CA ASN A 560 14.28 10.34 36.11
C ASN A 560 13.37 11.48 35.59
N HIS A 561 12.42 11.86 36.43
CA HIS A 561 11.52 12.99 36.13
C HIS A 561 12.11 14.27 36.72
N SER A 562 12.38 15.26 35.89
CA SER A 562 12.88 16.57 36.32
C SER A 562 11.71 17.52 36.66
N GLY A 563 10.88 17.16 37.63
CA GLY A 563 9.74 17.95 38.07
C GLY A 563 9.81 18.34 39.55
N SER A 564 9.99 19.63 39.82
CA SER A 564 10.05 20.35 41.07
C SER A 564 11.40 20.36 41.80
N VAL A 565 12.13 21.40 41.59
CA VAL A 565 13.32 21.74 42.39
C VAL A 565 13.01 22.93 43.27
N ASP A 566 13.21 22.72 44.53
CA ASP A 566 13.50 23.79 45.47
C ASP A 566 14.83 24.47 45.03
N SER A 567 14.83 25.78 45.00
CA SER A 567 15.77 26.68 44.37
C SER A 567 17.26 26.46 44.72
N GLN A 568 17.95 25.62 43.97
CA GLN A 568 19.39 25.76 43.69
C GLN A 568 19.60 25.59 42.18
N ALA A 569 20.34 26.54 41.55
CA ALA A 569 20.55 26.62 40.12
C ALA A 569 21.02 25.28 39.55
N VAL A 570 20.13 24.57 38.89
CA VAL A 570 20.44 23.41 38.10
C VAL A 570 21.22 23.88 36.88
N PRO A 571 22.37 23.27 36.53
CA PRO A 571 23.02 23.55 35.25
C PRO A 571 22.04 23.17 34.14
N ALA A 572 21.78 24.09 33.20
CA ALA A 572 20.89 23.87 32.10
C ALA A 572 21.25 22.55 31.37
N ALA A 573 20.25 21.74 31.08
CA ALA A 573 20.44 20.42 30.44
C ALA A 573 21.29 20.54 29.17
N VAL A 574 22.43 19.85 29.15
CA VAL A 574 23.35 19.84 28.04
C VAL A 574 22.67 19.15 26.87
N LYS A 575 22.39 19.87 25.78
CA LYS A 575 21.77 19.30 24.56
C LYS A 575 22.80 19.02 23.49
N LEU A 576 22.65 17.87 22.84
CA LEU A 576 23.49 17.41 21.74
C LEU A 576 22.87 17.77 20.40
N GLU A 577 23.62 18.48 19.57
CA GLU A 577 23.29 18.76 18.16
C GLU A 577 24.20 17.96 17.23
N THR A 578 23.59 17.34 16.22
CA THR A 578 24.30 16.60 15.18
C THR A 578 23.76 17.00 13.80
N TYR A 579 24.66 17.35 12.88
CA TYR A 579 24.26 17.74 11.51
C TYR A 579 25.40 17.45 10.52
N PRO A 580 25.09 16.93 9.29
CA PRO A 580 23.79 16.47 8.83
C PRO A 580 23.42 15.10 9.46
N ASN A 581 22.12 14.86 9.64
CA ASN A 581 21.58 13.56 9.96
C ASN A 581 20.28 13.38 9.14
N PRO A 582 20.26 12.51 8.11
CA PRO A 582 21.29 11.53 7.73
C PRO A 582 22.62 12.11 7.25
N LEU A 583 23.72 11.40 7.56
CA LEU A 583 25.04 11.67 7.04
C LEU A 583 25.21 10.95 5.69
N ARG A 584 25.50 11.69 4.62
CA ARG A 584 25.78 11.10 3.31
C ARG A 584 27.26 10.78 3.14
N ILE A 585 27.55 9.73 2.35
CA ILE A 585 28.93 9.34 2.05
C ILE A 585 29.69 10.52 1.41
N GLY A 586 30.78 10.92 2.06
CA GLY A 586 31.62 12.04 1.65
C GLY A 586 31.29 13.38 2.33
N GLN A 587 30.29 13.42 3.18
CA GLN A 587 30.04 14.53 4.11
C GLN A 587 30.72 14.29 5.46
N GLU A 588 30.87 15.33 6.24
CA GLU A 588 31.33 15.28 7.62
C GLU A 588 30.18 15.56 8.58
N LEU A 589 30.00 14.71 9.59
CA LEU A 589 29.07 14.92 10.67
C LEU A 589 29.66 15.93 11.67
N SER A 590 28.96 17.00 11.90
CA SER A 590 29.22 17.93 13.00
C SER A 590 28.52 17.45 14.27
N ILE A 591 29.26 17.38 15.37
CA ILE A 591 28.80 16.99 16.70
C ILE A 591 29.09 18.17 17.64
N LYS A 592 28.04 18.78 18.21
CA LYS A 592 28.12 19.94 19.10
C LYS A 592 27.27 19.76 20.34
N LEU A 593 27.72 20.39 21.45
CA LEU A 593 26.85 20.63 22.58
C LEU A 593 26.33 22.08 22.54
N GLN A 594 25.04 22.28 22.80
CA GLN A 594 24.43 23.62 22.86
C GLN A 594 25.02 24.48 23.97
N GLN A 595 25.62 23.87 24.99
CA GLN A 595 26.25 24.57 26.09
C GLN A 595 27.67 24.05 26.30
N PRO A 596 28.64 24.93 26.61
CA PRO A 596 30.01 24.51 26.87
C PRO A 596 30.10 23.71 28.18
N VAL A 597 30.76 22.56 28.15
CA VAL A 597 31.04 21.73 29.33
C VAL A 597 32.53 21.79 29.61
N ALA A 598 32.88 22.15 30.84
CA ALA A 598 34.27 22.31 31.27
C ALA A 598 34.91 20.99 31.73
N SER A 599 34.59 19.86 31.12
CA SER A 599 35.14 18.54 31.43
C SER A 599 35.55 17.78 30.18
N ALA A 600 36.47 16.85 30.32
CA ALA A 600 36.83 15.94 29.23
C ALA A 600 35.60 15.11 28.84
N LEU A 601 35.39 15.01 27.54
CA LEU A 601 34.28 14.29 26.91
C LEU A 601 34.82 13.14 26.08
N ASN A 602 34.22 11.97 26.25
CA ASN A 602 34.46 10.82 25.40
C ASN A 602 33.27 10.68 24.43
N ILE A 603 33.55 10.83 23.14
CA ILE A 603 32.58 10.73 22.05
C ILE A 603 32.80 9.39 21.35
N GLN A 604 31.79 8.56 21.32
CA GLN A 604 31.83 7.25 20.71
C GLN A 604 30.68 7.11 19.70
N ILE A 605 30.97 6.45 18.57
CA ILE A 605 29.96 6.09 17.58
C ILE A 605 29.99 4.58 17.43
N PHE A 606 28.84 3.95 17.58
CA PHE A 606 28.65 2.52 17.49
C PHE A 606 27.76 2.20 16.28
N ASN A 607 28.01 1.09 15.60
CA ASN A 607 27.07 0.52 14.66
C ASN A 607 25.98 -0.28 15.40
N VAL A 608 24.96 -0.76 14.67
CA VAL A 608 23.84 -1.56 15.24
C VAL A 608 24.27 -2.87 15.91
N LYS A 609 25.49 -3.35 15.64
CA LYS A 609 26.07 -4.52 16.31
C LYS A 609 26.76 -4.17 17.62
N GLY A 610 26.69 -2.91 18.07
CA GLY A 610 27.40 -2.43 19.26
C GLY A 610 28.90 -2.30 19.08
N GLN A 611 29.42 -2.42 17.87
CA GLN A 611 30.85 -2.29 17.59
C GLN A 611 31.24 -0.82 17.50
N LEU A 612 32.29 -0.45 18.22
CA LEU A 612 32.85 0.90 18.21
C LEU A 612 33.46 1.22 16.84
N VAL A 613 32.88 2.20 16.15
CA VAL A 613 33.28 2.66 14.83
C VAL A 613 34.19 3.86 14.92
N PHE A 614 33.88 4.81 15.79
CA PHE A 614 34.65 6.03 16.00
C PHE A 614 34.75 6.34 17.49
N GLU A 615 35.89 6.86 17.91
CA GLU A 615 36.10 7.37 19.25
C GLU A 615 36.98 8.64 19.21
N ASN A 616 36.56 9.64 19.97
CA ASN A 616 37.33 10.88 20.15
C ASN A 616 37.20 11.36 21.58
N ASN A 617 38.35 11.67 22.19
CA ASN A 617 38.43 12.26 23.53
C ASN A 617 38.66 13.77 23.40
N ALA A 618 37.58 14.55 23.46
CA ALA A 618 37.64 15.99 23.39
C ALA A 618 37.80 16.61 24.80
N GLN A 619 38.77 17.49 24.98
CA GLN A 619 38.99 18.19 26.27
C GLN A 619 38.07 19.41 26.44
N ASP A 620 37.44 19.88 25.37
CA ASP A 620 36.50 21.01 25.38
C ASP A 620 35.62 20.99 24.13
N LEU A 621 34.31 20.81 24.27
CA LEU A 621 33.35 20.89 23.14
C LEU A 621 32.74 22.31 22.97
N ARG A 622 33.43 23.37 23.37
CA ARG A 622 33.19 24.69 22.79
C ARG A 622 33.57 24.72 21.30
N VAL A 623 34.27 23.67 20.84
CA VAL A 623 34.65 23.44 19.46
C VAL A 623 33.88 22.22 18.93
N GLU A 624 33.32 22.35 17.74
CA GLU A 624 32.67 21.30 16.97
C GLU A 624 33.61 20.12 16.74
N THR A 625 33.19 18.90 17.10
CA THR A 625 33.89 17.66 16.68
C THR A 625 33.28 17.20 15.39
N ARG A 626 34.15 16.76 14.44
CA ARG A 626 33.73 16.26 13.15
C ARG A 626 34.11 14.83 12.94
N TRP A 627 33.23 14.09 12.27
CA TRP A 627 33.47 12.72 11.84
C TRP A 627 33.16 12.56 10.36
N ASP A 628 34.09 12.00 9.59
CA ASP A 628 34.02 11.86 8.14
C ASP A 628 33.32 10.57 7.66
N GLY A 629 32.64 9.87 8.55
CA GLY A 629 31.94 8.61 8.23
C GLY A 629 32.87 7.41 8.07
N ARG A 630 34.13 7.47 8.55
CA ARG A 630 35.07 6.34 8.49
C ARG A 630 35.24 5.67 9.84
N ASP A 631 35.49 4.35 9.78
CA ASP A 631 35.85 3.58 10.97
C ASP A 631 37.27 3.89 11.44
N LYS A 632 37.66 3.34 12.59
CA LYS A 632 38.98 3.49 13.17
C LYS A 632 40.13 2.92 12.31
N TYR A 633 39.82 2.18 11.25
CA TYR A 633 40.79 1.64 10.28
C TYR A 633 40.81 2.47 8.97
N GLY A 634 40.02 3.54 8.88
CA GLY A 634 39.94 4.41 7.70
C GLY A 634 38.97 3.90 6.62
N ASN A 635 38.24 2.80 6.83
CA ASN A 635 37.26 2.30 5.90
C ASN A 635 35.95 3.13 6.03
N LYS A 636 35.25 3.34 4.91
CA LYS A 636 33.94 3.97 4.95
C LYS A 636 32.96 3.10 5.73
N SER A 637 32.26 3.70 6.68
CA SER A 637 31.18 3.04 7.39
C SER A 637 30.03 2.75 6.43
N PRO A 638 29.45 1.54 6.41
CA PRO A 638 28.31 1.20 5.57
C PRO A 638 27.09 2.09 5.87
N SER A 639 26.21 2.25 4.88
CA SER A 639 24.90 2.84 5.13
C SER A 639 24.12 2.04 6.17
N GLY A 640 23.42 2.74 7.05
CA GLY A 640 22.68 2.13 8.15
C GLY A 640 22.58 3.01 9.36
N LEU A 641 22.02 2.45 10.42
CA LEU A 641 21.82 3.12 11.70
C LEU A 641 23.07 3.04 12.57
N TYR A 642 23.42 4.15 13.23
CA TYR A 642 24.52 4.29 14.17
C TYR A 642 24.03 5.04 15.43
N PHE A 643 24.78 4.88 16.52
CA PHE A 643 24.51 5.53 17.80
C PHE A 643 25.71 6.34 18.24
N ILE A 644 25.51 7.62 18.47
CA ILE A 644 26.51 8.51 19.07
C ILE A 644 26.29 8.50 20.57
N ARG A 645 27.32 8.21 21.34
CA ARG A 645 27.34 8.32 22.78
C ARG A 645 28.40 9.34 23.19
N ILE A 646 28.01 10.28 24.04
CA ILE A 646 28.91 11.25 24.66
C ILE A 646 28.86 11.07 26.18
N ASN A 647 30.02 10.73 26.76
CA ASN A 647 30.19 10.63 28.20
C ASN A 647 30.98 11.81 28.71
N GLY A 648 30.44 12.52 29.70
CA GLY A 648 31.09 13.60 30.39
C GLY A 648 31.02 13.39 31.92
N ALA A 649 31.62 14.31 32.68
CA ALA A 649 31.55 14.25 34.17
C ALA A 649 30.10 14.46 34.62
N GLY A 650 29.44 13.37 35.01
CA GLY A 650 28.10 13.39 35.56
C GLY A 650 26.94 13.32 34.56
N PHE A 651 27.21 13.09 33.25
CA PHE A 651 26.15 12.89 32.27
C PHE A 651 26.58 11.97 31.11
N THR A 652 25.60 11.33 30.48
CA THR A 652 25.75 10.60 29.21
C THR A 652 24.63 11.05 28.28
N LEU A 653 25.01 11.42 27.07
CA LEU A 653 24.06 11.75 25.99
C LEU A 653 24.15 10.69 24.89
N ASN A 654 23.00 10.31 24.35
CA ASN A 654 22.92 9.40 23.22
C ASN A 654 22.11 10.07 22.09
N ARG A 655 22.55 9.83 20.84
CA ARG A 655 21.88 10.35 19.66
C ARG A 655 21.89 9.31 18.54
N LYS A 656 20.80 9.16 17.84
CA LYS A 656 20.69 8.34 16.63
C LYS A 656 21.32 9.08 15.47
N LEU A 657 22.07 8.35 14.64
CA LEU A 657 22.68 8.83 13.41
C LEU A 657 22.38 7.84 12.30
N ILE A 658 21.94 8.33 11.16
CA ILE A 658 21.75 7.53 9.95
C ILE A 658 22.86 7.86 8.97
N ILE A 659 23.57 6.85 8.45
CA ILE A 659 24.47 6.99 7.29
C ILE A 659 23.67 6.54 6.06
N ALA A 660 23.52 7.45 5.11
CA ALA A 660 22.88 7.18 3.83
C ALA A 660 23.93 7.10 2.71
N LEU A 661 23.62 6.33 1.66
CA LEU A 661 24.45 6.21 0.45
C LEU A 661 24.54 7.52 -0.34
#